data_ae3b6f3847fb220880cd23d1a8c9b48b
#
_entry.id   ae3b6f3847fb220880cd23d1a8c9b48b
#
_cell.length_a   1.000
_cell.length_b   1.000
_cell.length_c   1.000
_cell.angle_alpha   90.00
_cell.angle_beta   90.00
_cell.angle_gamma   90.00
#
_symmetry.space_group_name_H-M   'P 1'
#
loop_
_entity.id
_entity.type
_entity.pdbx_description
1 polymer ?
#
loop_
_entity_poly.entity_id
_entity_poly.type
_entity_poly.pdbx_seq_one_letter_code
_entity_poly.pdbx_strand_id
1 'polypeptide(L)'
;MEKTFNRTLVTAALPYANGGVHIGHLAGVYVPADIYVRYLRLKKRDVLFVCGSDEHGVPVTIRARKEGCTPQQVVDRYNKIIKDSFEGFGISFDIFGRTTSEAHKQTASDFFRKLYDKGEFVEQESEQYYDEEAHTFLADRYITGECPHCHAEGAYGDQCEKCGTALSPTELINPRSTVSGSKPVLRKTKHWYLPLDKHQQWLEPWITEDHKEWRSNVMGQCKSWFDMGLKPRAVSRDLDWGIPVPVEGAEGKVLYVWFDAPIGYISNTKELLPNDWEKWWKSDDTRLIHFIGKDNIVFHCIVFPAMLKAEGSYILPDNVPANEFLNLEDDKISTSRNWAVWLDEYLVDFPGKQDVLRYVLTANAPETKDNNFTWKDFQARNNNELVAVYGNFVNRALQLTKKYYEGVVPAAGELTDYDRQTIEEFQGVKAEVERLIENFRFRDAQKEAMNLARIGNKYLADSEPWKVVKTDPERVKTILNLSLQLVANLAIAFEPFLPFSSEKLRGMLHIEEAQWDRLGATDLLPAGHVLGEPVLLFEKIEDSVVDAQVQKLLDTKKANEAAAFKPADIKENVSFEDFEKLDIRVGHIKDCQKVKKSKKLLQFTIDDGTGTDRTILSGIAAYYEPEQLIGKDVLFVANFAPRKMMGIESQGMILSAVNFDGSLNVTSVLGDVKPGSQVG
;
A
#
# COMPACT_ATOMS: atom_id res chain seq x y z
N MET A 1 34.31 -16.15 -9.60
CA MET A 1 33.53 -17.32 -9.13
C MET A 1 32.29 -16.75 -8.49
N GLU A 2 31.09 -17.17 -8.92
CA GLU A 2 29.86 -16.81 -8.22
C GLU A 2 29.97 -17.27 -6.76
N LYS A 3 29.63 -16.39 -5.82
CA LYS A 3 29.62 -16.70 -4.40
C LYS A 3 28.51 -17.71 -4.13
N THR A 4 28.84 -18.87 -3.60
CA THR A 4 27.84 -19.89 -3.22
C THR A 4 27.45 -19.68 -1.76
N PHE A 5 26.14 -19.62 -1.50
CA PHE A 5 25.61 -19.45 -0.15
C PHE A 5 24.95 -20.76 0.33
N ASN A 6 25.17 -21.11 1.59
CA ASN A 6 24.54 -22.28 2.20
C ASN A 6 23.14 -21.98 2.72
N ARG A 7 22.86 -20.71 3.08
CA ARG A 7 21.57 -20.27 3.60
C ARG A 7 21.21 -18.88 3.11
N THR A 8 19.94 -18.54 3.24
CA THR A 8 19.41 -17.22 2.86
C THR A 8 18.65 -16.61 4.02
N LEU A 9 19.06 -15.42 4.47
CA LEU A 9 18.31 -14.61 5.40
C LEU A 9 17.50 -13.57 4.62
N VAL A 10 16.20 -13.65 4.70
CA VAL A 10 15.27 -12.72 4.07
C VAL A 10 14.65 -11.85 5.14
N THR A 11 14.70 -10.54 4.96
CA THR A 11 13.99 -9.58 5.80
C THR A 11 12.96 -8.80 4.98
N ALA A 12 11.90 -8.38 5.62
CA ALA A 12 10.92 -7.45 5.06
C ALA A 12 10.89 -6.16 5.91
N ALA A 13 10.77 -5.00 5.26
CA ALA A 13 10.73 -3.71 5.96
C ALA A 13 9.67 -3.73 7.07
N LEU A 14 10.05 -3.26 8.26
CA LEU A 14 9.17 -3.25 9.42
C LEU A 14 8.05 -2.23 9.22
N PRO A 15 6.76 -2.62 9.30
CA PRO A 15 5.66 -1.68 9.27
C PRO A 15 5.57 -0.90 10.59
N TYR A 16 5.23 0.38 10.52
CA TYR A 16 4.97 1.20 11.69
C TYR A 16 3.71 0.75 12.43
N ALA A 17 3.83 0.53 13.75
CA ALA A 17 2.71 0.13 14.61
C ALA A 17 1.84 1.33 15.04
N ASN A 18 1.47 2.20 14.11
CA ASN A 18 0.54 3.31 14.31
C ASN A 18 -0.70 3.24 13.40
N GLY A 19 -0.83 2.16 12.64
CA GLY A 19 -1.92 1.87 11.72
C GLY A 19 -1.88 0.42 11.24
N GLY A 20 -2.92 -0.02 10.54
CA GLY A 20 -2.92 -1.32 9.85
C GLY A 20 -2.01 -1.36 8.63
N VAL A 21 -1.89 -2.53 8.02
CA VAL A 21 -1.24 -2.69 6.72
C VAL A 21 -2.27 -2.63 5.60
N HIS A 22 -1.88 -2.07 4.45
CA HIS A 22 -2.73 -1.94 3.28
C HIS A 22 -2.10 -2.56 2.04
N ILE A 23 -2.88 -2.67 0.96
CA ILE A 23 -2.44 -3.32 -0.29
C ILE A 23 -1.13 -2.76 -0.86
N GLY A 24 -0.81 -1.48 -0.65
CA GLY A 24 0.47 -0.89 -1.06
C GLY A 24 1.66 -1.52 -0.34
N HIS A 25 1.54 -1.74 0.97
CA HIS A 25 2.55 -2.47 1.75
C HIS A 25 2.70 -3.92 1.27
N LEU A 26 1.56 -4.59 1.00
CA LEU A 26 1.57 -5.98 0.53
C LEU A 26 2.26 -6.12 -0.83
N ALA A 27 1.88 -5.31 -1.81
CA ALA A 27 2.46 -5.36 -3.16
C ALA A 27 3.92 -4.89 -3.19
N GLY A 28 4.25 -3.90 -2.34
CA GLY A 28 5.59 -3.33 -2.28
C GLY A 28 6.62 -4.22 -1.61
N VAL A 29 6.22 -4.96 -0.56
CA VAL A 29 7.16 -5.64 0.33
C VAL A 29 6.78 -7.08 0.63
N TYR A 30 5.60 -7.33 1.23
CA TYR A 30 5.35 -8.59 1.93
C TYR A 30 4.99 -9.74 1.01
N VAL A 31 4.19 -9.51 -0.04
CA VAL A 31 3.84 -10.55 -1.03
C VAL A 31 5.07 -10.98 -1.83
N PRO A 32 5.90 -10.08 -2.41
CA PRO A 32 7.10 -10.51 -3.13
C PRO A 32 8.12 -11.22 -2.23
N ALA A 33 8.29 -10.79 -0.98
CA ALA A 33 9.16 -11.46 -0.02
C ALA A 33 8.67 -12.89 0.30
N ASP A 34 7.36 -13.05 0.55
CA ASP A 34 6.75 -14.34 0.85
C ASP A 34 6.82 -15.31 -0.34
N ILE A 35 6.60 -14.81 -1.58
CA ILE A 35 6.76 -15.61 -2.80
C ILE A 35 8.20 -16.16 -2.88
N TYR A 36 9.21 -15.30 -2.66
CA TYR A 36 10.61 -15.69 -2.72
C TYR A 36 10.95 -16.73 -1.65
N VAL A 37 10.52 -16.52 -0.41
CA VAL A 37 10.77 -17.44 0.71
C VAL A 37 10.09 -18.79 0.47
N ARG A 38 8.81 -18.81 0.04
CA ARG A 38 8.10 -20.05 -0.28
C ARG A 38 8.80 -20.83 -1.39
N TYR A 39 9.25 -20.15 -2.44
CA TYR A 39 10.03 -20.76 -3.50
C TYR A 39 11.33 -21.40 -2.95
N LEU A 40 12.08 -20.70 -2.11
CA LEU A 40 13.31 -21.24 -1.51
C LEU A 40 13.04 -22.47 -0.63
N ARG A 41 11.95 -22.45 0.17
CA ARG A 41 11.53 -23.58 0.99
C ARG A 41 11.15 -24.79 0.16
N LEU A 42 10.42 -24.59 -0.94
CA LEU A 42 10.06 -25.66 -1.88
C LEU A 42 11.30 -26.27 -2.55
N LYS A 43 12.34 -25.49 -2.75
CA LYS A 43 13.67 -25.97 -3.20
C LYS A 43 14.51 -26.58 -2.08
N LYS A 44 13.95 -26.73 -0.88
CA LYS A 44 14.65 -27.25 0.32
C LYS A 44 15.92 -26.50 0.67
N ARG A 45 15.99 -25.21 0.33
CA ARG A 45 17.08 -24.33 0.75
C ARG A 45 16.88 -23.91 2.21
N ASP A 46 17.99 -23.75 2.94
CA ASP A 46 17.97 -23.22 4.30
C ASP A 46 17.64 -21.71 4.24
N VAL A 47 16.45 -21.32 4.71
CA VAL A 47 15.94 -19.95 4.62
C VAL A 47 15.29 -19.53 5.93
N LEU A 48 15.56 -18.30 6.33
CA LEU A 48 14.92 -17.64 7.47
C LEU A 48 14.23 -16.36 7.01
N PHE A 49 12.96 -16.19 7.38
CA PHE A 49 12.16 -15.02 7.02
C PHE A 49 11.81 -14.19 8.25
N VAL A 50 12.45 -13.03 8.39
CA VAL A 50 12.38 -12.19 9.58
C VAL A 50 11.68 -10.87 9.27
N CYS A 51 10.71 -10.52 10.12
CA CYS A 51 10.05 -9.23 10.14
C CYS A 51 9.66 -8.86 11.58
N GLY A 52 9.03 -7.73 11.77
CA GLY A 52 8.48 -7.25 13.03
C GLY A 52 7.83 -5.90 12.82
N SER A 53 7.26 -5.31 13.87
CA SER A 53 6.74 -3.95 13.84
C SER A 53 7.77 -2.93 14.31
N ASP A 54 7.83 -1.79 13.62
CA ASP A 54 8.51 -0.59 14.09
C ASP A 54 7.58 0.17 15.04
N GLU A 55 7.98 0.27 16.30
CA GLU A 55 7.13 0.74 17.40
C GLU A 55 7.62 2.04 18.05
N HIS A 56 8.73 2.59 17.57
CA HIS A 56 9.30 3.83 18.10
C HIS A 56 9.05 5.02 17.17
N GLY A 57 9.35 6.23 17.68
CA GLY A 57 9.30 7.47 16.91
C GLY A 57 8.01 8.28 17.05
N VAL A 58 8.06 9.48 16.50
CA VAL A 58 7.04 10.53 16.62
C VAL A 58 5.64 10.12 16.12
N PRO A 59 5.46 9.36 15.02
CA PRO A 59 4.13 8.99 14.56
C PRO A 59 3.29 8.22 15.59
N VAL A 60 3.92 7.37 16.41
CA VAL A 60 3.26 6.61 17.48
C VAL A 60 2.78 7.55 18.59
N THR A 61 3.63 8.50 19.00
CA THR A 61 3.28 9.46 20.07
C THR A 61 2.20 10.44 19.64
N ILE A 62 2.19 10.89 18.38
CA ILE A 62 1.11 11.69 17.80
C ILE A 62 -0.22 10.92 17.85
N ARG A 63 -0.19 9.64 17.44
CA ARG A 63 -1.37 8.78 17.46
C ARG A 63 -1.88 8.59 18.88
N ALA A 64 -1.00 8.31 19.84
CA ALA A 64 -1.34 8.15 21.25
C ALA A 64 -2.03 9.39 21.82
N ARG A 65 -1.49 10.58 21.55
CA ARG A 65 -2.09 11.86 21.96
C ARG A 65 -3.49 12.07 21.34
N LYS A 66 -3.63 11.81 20.04
CA LYS A 66 -4.91 11.95 19.33
C LYS A 66 -5.99 11.02 19.92
N GLU A 67 -5.60 9.84 20.37
CA GLU A 67 -6.51 8.83 20.92
C GLU A 67 -6.64 8.88 22.46
N GLY A 68 -5.91 9.76 23.13
CA GLY A 68 -5.93 9.88 24.59
C GLY A 68 -5.41 8.64 25.34
N CYS A 69 -4.45 7.93 24.77
CA CYS A 69 -3.86 6.71 25.32
C CYS A 69 -2.32 6.79 25.36
N THR A 70 -1.66 5.77 25.91
CA THR A 70 -0.20 5.71 25.95
C THR A 70 0.37 5.20 24.61
N PRO A 71 1.62 5.58 24.25
CA PRO A 71 2.30 5.00 23.09
C PRO A 71 2.34 3.46 23.13
N GLN A 72 2.57 2.85 24.29
CA GLN A 72 2.56 1.39 24.45
C GLN A 72 1.22 0.77 24.07
N GLN A 73 0.09 1.37 24.50
CA GLN A 73 -1.24 0.88 24.13
C GLN A 73 -1.51 0.96 22.63
N VAL A 74 -0.97 2.00 21.95
CA VAL A 74 -1.06 2.12 20.50
C VAL A 74 -0.31 0.98 19.82
N VAL A 75 0.96 0.79 20.16
CA VAL A 75 1.79 -0.23 19.49
C VAL A 75 1.32 -1.66 19.81
N ASP A 76 0.85 -1.94 21.03
CA ASP A 76 0.30 -3.26 21.37
C ASP A 76 -0.91 -3.61 20.51
N ARG A 77 -1.82 -2.65 20.31
CA ARG A 77 -2.99 -2.83 19.47
C ARG A 77 -2.62 -3.04 18.01
N TYR A 78 -1.78 -2.17 17.43
CA TYR A 78 -1.46 -2.24 16.02
C TYR A 78 -0.50 -3.39 15.69
N ASN A 79 0.44 -3.73 16.57
CA ASN A 79 1.23 -4.96 16.41
C ASN A 79 0.32 -6.18 16.27
N LYS A 80 -0.70 -6.30 17.16
CA LYS A 80 -1.66 -7.41 17.08
C LYS A 80 -2.44 -7.40 15.78
N ILE A 81 -3.01 -6.26 15.37
CA ILE A 81 -3.77 -6.14 14.12
C ILE A 81 -2.91 -6.53 12.91
N ILE A 82 -1.68 -6.02 12.84
CA ILE A 82 -0.75 -6.28 11.75
C ILE A 82 -0.38 -7.77 11.70
N LYS A 83 -0.02 -8.34 12.85
CA LYS A 83 0.36 -9.75 12.97
C LYS A 83 -0.78 -10.67 12.56
N ASP A 84 -1.97 -10.49 13.14
CA ASP A 84 -3.16 -11.29 12.84
C ASP A 84 -3.53 -11.17 11.34
N SER A 85 -3.39 -9.97 10.77
CA SER A 85 -3.66 -9.74 9.34
C SER A 85 -2.67 -10.48 8.44
N PHE A 86 -1.38 -10.46 8.75
CA PHE A 86 -0.38 -11.22 8.00
C PHE A 86 -0.60 -12.73 8.11
N GLU A 87 -0.89 -13.24 9.31
CA GLU A 87 -1.20 -14.65 9.52
C GLU A 87 -2.46 -15.06 8.73
N GLY A 88 -3.54 -14.27 8.80
CA GLY A 88 -4.78 -14.50 8.05
C GLY A 88 -4.61 -14.42 6.53
N PHE A 89 -3.64 -13.63 6.06
CA PHE A 89 -3.29 -13.50 4.64
C PHE A 89 -2.26 -14.54 4.16
N GLY A 90 -1.70 -15.32 5.09
CA GLY A 90 -0.75 -16.38 4.80
C GLY A 90 0.66 -15.89 4.47
N ILE A 91 1.11 -14.77 5.04
CA ILE A 91 2.54 -14.39 4.99
C ILE A 91 3.31 -15.28 5.96
N SER A 92 4.32 -15.99 5.47
CA SER A 92 4.96 -17.10 6.17
C SER A 92 6.23 -16.72 6.93
N PHE A 93 6.17 -15.64 7.73
CA PHE A 93 7.30 -15.26 8.60
C PHE A 93 7.69 -16.39 9.57
N ASP A 94 9.00 -16.60 9.78
CA ASP A 94 9.49 -17.45 10.87
C ASP A 94 9.39 -16.71 12.20
N ILE A 95 9.52 -15.38 12.17
CA ILE A 95 9.24 -14.48 13.29
C ILE A 95 8.67 -13.16 12.82
N PHE A 96 7.60 -12.69 13.49
CA PHE A 96 7.13 -11.32 13.46
C PHE A 96 7.31 -10.72 14.84
N GLY A 97 8.45 -10.03 15.05
CA GLY A 97 8.86 -9.48 16.35
C GLY A 97 8.43 -8.03 16.57
N ARG A 98 9.11 -7.34 17.49
CA ARG A 98 8.76 -5.97 17.93
C ARG A 98 10.00 -5.18 18.30
N THR A 99 10.06 -3.89 17.98
CA THR A 99 11.16 -3.03 18.45
C THR A 99 10.99 -2.56 19.91
N THR A 100 9.83 -2.75 20.54
CA THR A 100 9.66 -2.54 21.97
C THR A 100 9.99 -3.76 22.84
N SER A 101 10.40 -4.89 22.25
CA SER A 101 10.80 -6.06 23.02
C SER A 101 12.09 -5.80 23.82
N GLU A 102 12.24 -6.48 24.96
CA GLU A 102 13.45 -6.34 25.79
C GLU A 102 14.69 -6.85 25.05
N ALA A 103 14.54 -7.90 24.23
CA ALA A 103 15.61 -8.42 23.37
C ALA A 103 16.10 -7.36 22.36
N HIS A 104 15.15 -6.58 21.78
CA HIS A 104 15.53 -5.50 20.87
C HIS A 104 16.21 -4.36 21.61
N LYS A 105 15.65 -3.90 22.71
CA LYS A 105 16.22 -2.82 23.53
C LYS A 105 17.67 -3.12 23.93
N GLN A 106 17.93 -4.35 24.41
CA GLN A 106 19.28 -4.78 24.75
C GLN A 106 20.19 -4.81 23.51
N THR A 107 19.71 -5.37 22.38
CA THR A 107 20.51 -5.50 21.16
C THR A 107 20.88 -4.13 20.58
N ALA A 108 19.90 -3.20 20.51
CA ALA A 108 20.14 -1.86 19.98
C ALA A 108 21.07 -1.04 20.90
N SER A 109 20.91 -1.18 22.23
CA SER A 109 21.80 -0.54 23.19
C SER A 109 23.25 -1.06 23.08
N ASP A 110 23.42 -2.37 22.95
CA ASP A 110 24.76 -2.98 22.80
C ASP A 110 25.40 -2.59 21.46
N PHE A 111 24.59 -2.53 20.38
CA PHE A 111 25.07 -2.08 19.07
C PHE A 111 25.53 -0.62 19.12
N PHE A 112 24.77 0.27 19.76
CA PHE A 112 25.15 1.67 19.94
C PHE A 112 26.42 1.79 20.77
N ARG A 113 26.52 1.11 21.94
CA ARG A 113 27.72 1.15 22.79
C ARG A 113 28.94 0.70 22.02
N LYS A 114 28.87 -0.37 21.26
CA LYS A 114 30.01 -0.87 20.49
C LYS A 114 30.51 0.15 19.46
N LEU A 115 29.61 0.86 18.76
CA LEU A 115 30.01 1.94 17.87
C LEU A 115 30.59 3.14 18.64
N TYR A 116 29.99 3.48 19.78
CA TYR A 116 30.48 4.56 20.65
C TYR A 116 31.89 4.28 21.17
N ASP A 117 32.14 3.09 21.70
CA ASP A 117 33.45 2.67 22.25
C ASP A 117 34.53 2.60 21.17
N LYS A 118 34.15 2.34 19.93
CA LYS A 118 35.06 2.38 18.77
C LYS A 118 35.34 3.81 18.26
N GLY A 119 34.64 4.82 18.75
CA GLY A 119 34.79 6.19 18.30
C GLY A 119 34.15 6.45 16.90
N GLU A 120 33.18 5.63 16.51
CA GLU A 120 32.49 5.76 15.20
C GLU A 120 31.51 6.93 15.17
N PHE A 121 31.12 7.49 16.30
CA PHE A 121 30.24 8.65 16.37
C PHE A 121 30.99 9.97 16.56
N VAL A 122 30.41 11.04 16.01
CA VAL A 122 30.82 12.42 16.27
C VAL A 122 29.75 13.09 17.11
N GLU A 123 30.16 13.68 18.24
CA GLU A 123 29.25 14.49 19.07
C GLU A 123 29.19 15.92 18.48
N GLN A 124 27.99 16.43 18.28
CA GLN A 124 27.77 17.78 17.79
C GLN A 124 26.66 18.48 18.56
N GLU A 125 26.88 19.73 18.94
CA GLU A 125 25.83 20.63 19.35
C GLU A 125 25.15 21.23 18.11
N SER A 126 23.84 21.24 18.12
CA SER A 126 23.02 21.89 17.08
C SER A 126 21.89 22.68 17.72
N GLU A 127 21.39 23.69 17.02
CA GLU A 127 20.18 24.38 17.43
C GLU A 127 18.98 23.66 16.84
N GLN A 128 18.01 23.33 17.71
CA GLN A 128 16.74 22.71 17.32
C GLN A 128 15.57 23.50 17.88
N TYR A 129 14.43 23.40 17.22
CA TYR A 129 13.21 24.04 17.69
C TYR A 129 12.70 23.40 18.98
N TYR A 130 12.33 24.23 19.92
CA TYR A 130 11.78 23.89 21.23
C TYR A 130 10.45 24.60 21.42
N ASP A 131 9.45 23.87 21.89
CA ASP A 131 8.14 24.39 22.26
C ASP A 131 8.17 24.76 23.74
N GLU A 132 8.06 26.04 24.05
CA GLU A 132 8.10 26.54 25.43
C GLU A 132 6.80 26.25 26.21
N GLU A 133 5.67 26.10 25.48
CA GLU A 133 4.38 25.77 26.09
C GLU A 133 4.28 24.27 26.42
N ALA A 134 4.73 23.45 25.50
CA ALA A 134 4.72 21.98 25.68
C ALA A 134 5.99 21.44 26.37
N HIS A 135 7.00 22.30 26.64
CA HIS A 135 8.28 21.94 27.26
C HIS A 135 9.00 20.78 26.56
N THR A 136 9.00 20.76 25.22
CA THR A 136 9.60 19.66 24.46
C THR A 136 10.34 20.19 23.21
N PHE A 137 11.39 19.48 22.80
CA PHE A 137 11.99 19.68 21.49
C PHE A 137 11.05 19.19 20.38
N LEU A 138 11.07 19.90 19.25
CA LEU A 138 10.22 19.60 18.12
C LEU A 138 11.00 18.88 17.04
N ALA A 139 11.12 17.58 17.18
CA ALA A 139 11.75 16.74 16.19
C ALA A 139 10.73 16.32 15.10
N ASP A 140 11.20 16.22 13.86
CA ASP A 140 10.52 15.58 12.75
C ASP A 140 9.06 16.09 12.56
N ARG A 141 8.06 15.30 12.88
CA ARG A 141 6.62 15.63 12.69
C ARG A 141 5.99 16.43 13.84
N TYR A 142 6.74 16.77 14.86
CA TYR A 142 6.29 17.71 15.89
C TYR A 142 6.34 19.16 15.45
N ILE A 143 6.94 19.43 14.27
CA ILE A 143 7.01 20.76 13.68
C ILE A 143 6.48 20.73 12.25
N THR A 144 5.75 21.76 11.88
CA THR A 144 5.24 21.99 10.52
C THR A 144 5.50 23.43 10.10
N GLY A 145 5.55 23.63 8.78
CA GLY A 145 5.75 24.95 8.20
C GLY A 145 5.56 24.92 6.70
N GLU A 146 5.98 25.98 6.02
CA GLU A 146 6.00 26.04 4.56
C GLU A 146 7.28 25.38 4.03
N CYS A 147 7.16 24.54 3.01
CA CYS A 147 8.30 23.88 2.36
C CYS A 147 9.17 24.88 1.60
N PRO A 148 10.49 24.95 1.82
CA PRO A 148 11.37 25.90 1.13
C PRO A 148 11.54 25.61 -0.38
N HIS A 149 11.18 24.38 -0.84
CA HIS A 149 11.36 23.96 -2.23
C HIS A 149 10.10 24.14 -3.09
N CYS A 150 8.93 23.74 -2.58
CA CYS A 150 7.69 23.79 -3.37
C CYS A 150 6.63 24.73 -2.80
N HIS A 151 6.94 25.45 -1.73
CA HIS A 151 6.05 26.41 -1.05
C HIS A 151 4.71 25.81 -0.60
N ALA A 152 4.67 24.49 -0.38
CA ALA A 152 3.50 23.84 0.18
C ALA A 152 3.41 24.14 1.67
N GLU A 153 2.25 24.57 2.13
CA GLU A 153 1.94 24.67 3.56
C GLU A 153 1.81 23.29 4.19
N GLY A 154 2.13 23.17 5.47
CA GLY A 154 1.99 21.92 6.22
C GLY A 154 3.09 20.89 5.95
N ALA A 155 4.24 21.29 5.41
CA ALA A 155 5.41 20.43 5.33
C ALA A 155 5.93 20.11 6.73
N TYR A 156 6.30 18.84 6.97
CA TYR A 156 6.90 18.41 8.24
C TYR A 156 8.41 18.64 8.26
N GLY A 157 8.98 18.62 9.46
CA GLY A 157 10.40 18.88 9.66
C GLY A 157 11.33 17.79 9.11
N ASP A 158 10.82 16.60 8.80
CA ASP A 158 11.56 15.47 8.21
C ASP A 158 11.39 15.39 6.69
N GLN A 159 10.20 15.73 6.18
CA GLN A 159 9.87 15.59 4.77
C GLN A 159 8.67 16.44 4.36
N CYS A 160 8.70 16.96 3.14
CA CYS A 160 7.51 17.53 2.51
C CYS A 160 6.68 16.44 1.84
N GLU A 161 5.44 16.22 2.31
CA GLU A 161 4.55 15.19 1.73
C GLU A 161 4.11 15.50 0.29
N LYS A 162 4.18 16.78 -0.14
CA LYS A 162 3.78 17.19 -1.49
C LYS A 162 4.87 16.92 -2.53
N CYS A 163 6.10 17.36 -2.29
CA CYS A 163 7.19 17.20 -3.27
C CYS A 163 8.15 16.05 -2.93
N GLY A 164 8.00 15.40 -1.75
CA GLY A 164 8.83 14.28 -1.32
C GLY A 164 10.25 14.65 -0.88
N THR A 165 10.60 15.95 -0.84
CA THR A 165 11.95 16.39 -0.45
C THR A 165 12.16 16.17 1.05
N ALA A 166 13.30 15.55 1.41
CA ALA A 166 13.72 15.45 2.80
C ALA A 166 14.12 16.85 3.31
N LEU A 167 13.68 17.18 4.51
CA LEU A 167 13.87 18.49 5.14
C LEU A 167 14.57 18.34 6.49
N SER A 168 15.16 19.45 6.96
CA SER A 168 15.49 19.65 8.38
C SER A 168 14.46 20.58 8.99
N PRO A 169 14.08 20.41 10.26
CA PRO A 169 13.16 21.32 10.94
C PRO A 169 13.51 22.80 10.80
N THR A 170 14.80 23.12 10.78
CA THR A 170 15.32 24.50 10.67
C THR A 170 15.21 25.11 9.27
N GLU A 171 14.91 24.30 8.25
CA GLU A 171 14.72 24.78 6.87
C GLU A 171 13.27 25.24 6.60
N LEU A 172 12.32 24.85 7.48
CA LEU A 172 10.92 25.24 7.31
C LEU A 172 10.71 26.75 7.41
N ILE A 173 9.92 27.28 6.49
CA ILE A 173 9.48 28.68 6.52
C ILE A 173 8.26 28.78 7.46
N ASN A 174 8.24 29.80 8.34
CA ASN A 174 7.18 30.02 9.33
C ASN A 174 6.85 28.78 10.17
N PRO A 175 7.83 28.15 10.85
CA PRO A 175 7.61 26.94 11.61
C PRO A 175 6.64 27.13 12.76
N ARG A 176 5.81 26.07 13.03
CA ARG A 176 4.89 25.98 14.15
C ARG A 176 4.92 24.61 14.78
N SER A 177 4.76 24.59 16.10
CA SER A 177 4.58 23.33 16.84
C SER A 177 3.27 22.66 16.44
N THR A 178 3.31 21.36 16.16
CA THR A 178 2.09 20.55 15.99
C THR A 178 1.52 20.11 17.35
N VAL A 179 2.26 20.36 18.44
CA VAL A 179 1.87 19.98 19.81
C VAL A 179 0.99 21.05 20.45
N SER A 180 1.44 22.31 20.44
CA SER A 180 0.75 23.46 21.06
C SER A 180 0.16 24.43 20.04
N GLY A 181 0.63 24.43 18.79
CA GLY A 181 0.34 25.44 17.77
C GLY A 181 1.20 26.69 17.91
N SER A 182 2.03 26.79 18.96
CA SER A 182 2.88 27.95 19.23
C SER A 182 4.01 28.12 18.22
N LYS A 183 4.58 29.32 18.18
CA LYS A 183 5.82 29.57 17.43
C LYS A 183 7.01 29.07 18.27
N PRO A 184 7.79 28.10 17.78
CA PRO A 184 8.89 27.54 18.53
C PRO A 184 10.10 28.49 18.59
N VAL A 185 10.97 28.24 19.58
CA VAL A 185 12.25 28.93 19.75
C VAL A 185 13.40 27.97 19.49
N LEU A 186 14.56 28.48 19.07
CA LEU A 186 15.76 27.66 18.91
C LEU A 186 16.45 27.48 20.26
N ARG A 187 16.79 26.21 20.61
CA ARG A 187 17.62 25.86 21.76
C ARG A 187 18.73 24.90 21.35
N LYS A 188 19.88 25.03 22.00
CA LYS A 188 21.01 24.14 21.79
C LYS A 188 20.71 22.78 22.40
N THR A 189 21.03 21.71 21.64
CA THR A 189 21.04 20.33 22.10
C THR A 189 22.22 19.58 21.49
N LYS A 190 22.69 18.54 22.20
CA LYS A 190 23.80 17.70 21.76
C LYS A 190 23.28 16.36 21.29
N HIS A 191 23.78 15.90 20.13
CA HIS A 191 23.47 14.59 19.55
C HIS A 191 24.70 13.86 19.06
N TRP A 192 24.58 12.54 18.93
CA TRP A 192 25.57 11.68 18.30
C TRP A 192 25.23 11.52 16.82
N TYR A 193 26.26 11.59 15.98
CA TYR A 193 26.13 11.52 14.52
C TYR A 193 26.99 10.39 13.97
N LEU A 194 26.42 9.54 13.12
CA LEU A 194 27.16 8.62 12.28
C LEU A 194 27.73 9.40 11.09
N PRO A 195 29.08 9.49 10.94
CA PRO A 195 29.72 10.24 9.86
C PRO A 195 29.66 9.48 8.53
N LEU A 196 28.50 9.51 7.86
CA LEU A 196 28.27 8.80 6.59
C LEU A 196 29.23 9.26 5.48
N ASP A 197 29.69 10.50 5.51
CA ASP A 197 30.70 11.05 4.61
C ASP A 197 31.99 10.22 4.60
N LYS A 198 32.42 9.70 5.74
CA LYS A 198 33.59 8.80 5.83
C LYS A 198 33.34 7.43 5.20
N HIS A 199 32.08 7.01 5.11
CA HIS A 199 31.70 5.73 4.52
C HIS A 199 31.50 5.80 2.99
N GLN A 200 31.33 6.98 2.40
CA GLN A 200 31.08 7.13 0.96
C GLN A 200 32.17 6.48 0.11
N GLN A 201 33.42 6.60 0.49
CA GLN A 201 34.56 6.08 -0.28
C GLN A 201 34.48 4.56 -0.58
N TRP A 202 33.88 3.78 0.34
CA TRP A 202 33.71 2.34 0.13
C TRP A 202 32.29 1.96 -0.31
N LEU A 203 31.25 2.70 0.16
CA LEU A 203 29.85 2.44 -0.19
C LEU A 203 29.58 2.65 -1.67
N GLU A 204 30.09 3.72 -2.24
CA GLU A 204 29.83 4.07 -3.63
C GLU A 204 30.33 2.99 -4.59
N PRO A 205 31.58 2.55 -4.62
CA PRO A 205 32.03 1.45 -5.47
C PRO A 205 31.38 0.12 -5.11
N TRP A 206 31.14 -0.16 -3.84
CA TRP A 206 30.45 -1.38 -3.42
C TRP A 206 29.04 -1.49 -4.02
N ILE A 207 28.27 -0.39 -4.07
CA ILE A 207 26.94 -0.40 -4.70
C ILE A 207 27.06 -0.34 -6.23
N THR A 208 27.86 0.59 -6.77
CA THR A 208 27.84 0.90 -8.21
C THR A 208 28.66 -0.04 -9.07
N GLU A 209 29.66 -0.72 -8.49
CA GLU A 209 30.56 -1.61 -9.22
C GLU A 209 30.38 -3.09 -8.86
N ASP A 210 30.20 -3.40 -7.55
CA ASP A 210 30.10 -4.77 -7.09
C ASP A 210 28.67 -5.34 -7.18
N HIS A 211 27.63 -4.46 -7.15
CA HIS A 211 26.22 -4.84 -7.18
C HIS A 211 25.46 -4.26 -8.37
N LYS A 212 26.01 -4.40 -9.58
CA LYS A 212 25.38 -3.93 -10.83
C LYS A 212 24.06 -4.63 -11.16
N GLU A 213 23.81 -5.79 -10.57
CA GLU A 213 22.56 -6.56 -10.69
C GLU A 213 21.41 -6.00 -9.85
N TRP A 214 21.66 -5.07 -8.94
CA TRP A 214 20.59 -4.42 -8.19
C TRP A 214 19.66 -3.64 -9.11
N ARG A 215 18.43 -3.49 -8.70
CA ARG A 215 17.42 -2.80 -9.53
C ARG A 215 17.83 -1.36 -9.85
N SER A 216 17.45 -0.90 -11.04
CA SER A 216 17.83 0.44 -11.55
C SER A 216 17.34 1.60 -10.68
N ASN A 217 16.17 1.47 -10.02
CA ASN A 217 15.66 2.47 -9.09
C ASN A 217 16.53 2.55 -7.81
N VAL A 218 16.98 1.42 -7.29
CA VAL A 218 17.93 1.36 -6.15
C VAL A 218 19.23 2.04 -6.52
N MET A 219 19.81 1.65 -7.66
CA MET A 219 21.05 2.23 -8.17
C MET A 219 20.92 3.73 -8.40
N GLY A 220 19.83 4.18 -9.03
CA GLY A 220 19.60 5.59 -9.32
C GLY A 220 19.47 6.44 -8.06
N GLN A 221 18.75 5.95 -7.05
CA GLN A 221 18.59 6.67 -5.79
C GLN A 221 19.88 6.73 -4.98
N CYS A 222 20.63 5.63 -4.89
CA CYS A 222 21.92 5.61 -4.21
C CYS A 222 22.91 6.58 -4.89
N LYS A 223 22.99 6.53 -6.23
CA LYS A 223 23.86 7.43 -6.98
C LYS A 223 23.49 8.90 -6.74
N SER A 224 22.22 9.25 -6.74
CA SER A 224 21.80 10.63 -6.43
C SER A 224 22.28 11.11 -5.06
N TRP A 225 22.30 10.24 -4.06
CA TRP A 225 22.83 10.55 -2.73
C TRP A 225 24.35 10.72 -2.72
N PHE A 226 25.08 9.89 -3.46
CA PHE A 226 26.54 10.04 -3.59
C PHE A 226 26.93 11.31 -4.35
N ASP A 227 26.20 11.65 -5.42
CA ASP A 227 26.42 12.89 -6.20
C ASP A 227 26.21 14.16 -5.35
N MET A 228 25.29 14.12 -4.37
CA MET A 228 25.10 15.21 -3.40
C MET A 228 26.14 15.24 -2.28
N GLY A 229 26.93 14.16 -2.11
CA GLY A 229 27.81 13.94 -1.00
C GLY A 229 27.10 13.54 0.28
N LEU A 230 27.49 12.40 0.86
CA LEU A 230 26.91 11.94 2.11
C LEU A 230 27.29 12.89 3.26
N LYS A 231 26.35 13.10 4.18
CA LYS A 231 26.54 13.97 5.35
C LYS A 231 26.36 13.17 6.64
N PRO A 232 27.01 13.55 7.76
CA PRO A 232 26.77 12.96 9.06
C PRO A 232 25.27 12.96 9.40
N ARG A 233 24.76 11.85 9.94
CA ARG A 233 23.36 11.72 10.36
C ARG A 233 23.25 11.47 11.85
N ALA A 234 22.38 12.25 12.50
CA ALA A 234 22.10 12.06 13.92
C ALA A 234 21.46 10.69 14.17
N VAL A 235 21.96 9.98 15.18
CA VAL A 235 21.48 8.66 15.64
C VAL A 235 20.73 8.74 16.96
N SER A 236 20.50 9.94 17.49
CA SER A 236 19.72 10.20 18.68
C SER A 236 18.71 11.34 18.49
N ARG A 237 17.68 11.38 19.32
CA ARG A 237 16.63 12.42 19.34
C ARG A 237 16.27 12.79 20.76
N ASP A 238 15.86 14.04 20.97
CA ASP A 238 15.23 14.50 22.20
C ASP A 238 13.74 14.10 22.18
N LEU A 239 13.42 12.93 22.69
CA LEU A 239 12.08 12.33 22.73
C LEU A 239 11.93 11.46 23.97
N ASP A 240 10.69 11.30 24.44
CA ASP A 240 10.35 10.47 25.62
C ASP A 240 10.02 9.01 25.25
N TRP A 241 9.75 8.74 23.95
CA TRP A 241 9.36 7.42 23.46
C TRP A 241 10.41 6.86 22.50
N GLY A 242 11.09 5.81 22.92
CA GLY A 242 12.18 5.14 22.21
C GLY A 242 13.14 4.44 23.18
N ILE A 243 14.22 3.88 22.65
CA ILE A 243 15.28 3.27 23.46
C ILE A 243 16.19 4.38 24.01
N PRO A 244 16.38 4.49 25.33
CA PRO A 244 17.29 5.48 25.87
C PRO A 244 18.70 5.33 25.32
N VAL A 245 19.37 6.43 25.00
CA VAL A 245 20.76 6.42 24.56
C VAL A 245 21.64 5.91 25.71
N PRO A 246 22.38 4.80 25.54
CA PRO A 246 22.96 4.06 26.66
C PRO A 246 24.37 4.56 27.08
N VAL A 247 24.60 5.88 27.09
CA VAL A 247 25.88 6.50 27.48
C VAL A 247 25.64 7.65 28.44
N GLU A 248 26.66 8.01 29.22
CA GLU A 248 26.61 9.10 30.19
C GLU A 248 26.39 10.46 29.50
N GLY A 249 25.59 11.34 30.12
CA GLY A 249 25.24 12.66 29.58
C GLY A 249 24.21 12.62 28.44
N ALA A 250 23.47 11.53 28.33
CA ALA A 250 22.42 11.35 27.33
C ALA A 250 20.98 11.40 27.92
N GLU A 251 20.83 11.98 29.11
CA GLU A 251 19.52 12.07 29.78
C GLU A 251 18.49 12.79 28.89
N GLY A 252 17.28 12.22 28.80
CA GLY A 252 16.18 12.76 27.98
C GLY A 252 16.36 12.53 26.47
N LYS A 253 17.28 11.63 26.08
CA LYS A 253 17.51 11.28 24.67
C LYS A 253 17.28 9.80 24.41
N VAL A 254 16.73 9.53 23.23
CA VAL A 254 16.51 8.16 22.75
C VAL A 254 17.26 7.93 21.43
N LEU A 255 17.49 6.67 21.10
CA LEU A 255 17.99 6.29 19.79
C LEU A 255 16.99 6.76 18.72
N TYR A 256 17.51 7.27 17.60
CA TYR A 256 16.68 7.65 16.48
C TYR A 256 16.07 6.40 15.83
N VAL A 257 14.78 6.45 15.55
CA VAL A 257 14.01 5.30 15.01
C VAL A 257 14.66 4.67 13.78
N TRP A 258 15.26 5.45 12.90
CA TRP A 258 15.94 4.96 11.71
C TRP A 258 17.34 4.35 11.98
N PHE A 259 17.85 4.53 13.19
CA PHE A 259 19.02 3.80 13.68
C PHE A 259 18.62 2.50 14.37
N ASP A 260 17.58 2.52 15.20
CA ASP A 260 17.18 1.34 15.97
C ASP A 260 16.34 0.34 15.14
N ALA A 261 15.42 0.79 14.28
CA ALA A 261 14.53 -0.07 13.53
C ALA A 261 15.24 -1.18 12.72
N PRO A 262 16.28 -0.92 11.92
CA PRO A 262 16.95 -1.99 11.17
C PRO A 262 17.71 -2.99 12.07
N ILE A 263 18.09 -2.60 13.29
CA ILE A 263 18.64 -3.53 14.30
C ILE A 263 17.56 -4.54 14.73
N GLY A 264 16.27 -4.21 14.54
CA GLY A 264 15.12 -5.08 14.74
C GLY A 264 15.24 -6.41 13.99
N TYR A 265 15.82 -6.42 12.80
CA TYR A 265 16.07 -7.67 12.08
C TYR A 265 17.02 -8.60 12.83
N ILE A 266 18.07 -8.02 13.44
CA ILE A 266 19.06 -8.75 14.22
C ILE A 266 18.44 -9.25 15.53
N SER A 267 17.74 -8.38 16.27
CA SER A 267 17.13 -8.73 17.54
C SER A 267 16.04 -9.79 17.40
N ASN A 268 15.20 -9.68 16.36
CA ASN A 268 14.19 -10.70 16.06
C ASN A 268 14.83 -12.05 15.73
N THR A 269 15.94 -12.05 14.98
CA THR A 269 16.68 -13.30 14.75
C THR A 269 17.26 -13.88 16.03
N LYS A 270 17.76 -13.04 16.95
CA LYS A 270 18.24 -13.47 18.27
C LYS A 270 17.13 -14.04 19.14
N GLU A 271 15.95 -13.44 19.08
CA GLU A 271 14.77 -13.90 19.82
C GLU A 271 14.32 -15.27 19.33
N LEU A 272 14.30 -15.48 18.02
CA LEU A 272 13.94 -16.76 17.41
C LEU A 272 14.99 -17.86 17.64
N LEU A 273 16.25 -17.50 17.48
CA LEU A 273 17.39 -18.44 17.48
C LEU A 273 18.50 -18.00 18.47
N PRO A 274 18.26 -18.02 19.78
CA PRO A 274 19.17 -17.43 20.77
C PRO A 274 20.60 -17.95 20.71
N ASN A 275 20.80 -19.23 20.33
CA ASN A 275 22.09 -19.91 20.26
C ASN A 275 22.71 -19.95 18.86
N ASP A 276 21.93 -19.65 17.82
CA ASP A 276 22.31 -19.90 16.42
C ASP A 276 22.21 -18.65 15.52
N TRP A 277 21.79 -17.51 16.05
CA TRP A 277 21.54 -16.29 15.26
C TRP A 277 22.79 -15.76 14.54
N GLU A 278 23.99 -15.98 15.11
CA GLU A 278 25.23 -15.46 14.54
C GLU A 278 25.57 -16.07 13.18
N LYS A 279 25.21 -17.34 12.95
CA LYS A 279 25.41 -17.97 11.64
C LYS A 279 24.63 -17.28 10.52
N TRP A 280 23.51 -16.61 10.86
CA TRP A 280 22.67 -15.90 9.92
C TRP A 280 23.17 -14.47 9.65
N TRP A 281 23.82 -13.84 10.62
CA TRP A 281 24.22 -12.44 10.54
C TRP A 281 25.71 -12.21 10.41
N LYS A 282 26.55 -13.20 10.72
CA LYS A 282 28.00 -13.05 10.79
C LYS A 282 28.78 -14.04 9.93
N SER A 283 28.10 -14.94 9.23
CA SER A 283 28.78 -15.92 8.39
C SER A 283 28.70 -15.54 6.91
N ASP A 284 29.86 -15.55 6.24
CA ASP A 284 29.97 -15.21 4.81
C ASP A 284 29.26 -16.19 3.86
N ASP A 285 28.79 -17.34 4.37
CA ASP A 285 28.00 -18.31 3.64
C ASP A 285 26.48 -18.06 3.72
N THR A 286 26.08 -16.96 4.37
CA THR A 286 24.69 -16.49 4.42
C THR A 286 24.44 -15.38 3.40
N ARG A 287 23.42 -15.56 2.59
CA ARG A 287 22.89 -14.55 1.65
C ARG A 287 21.88 -13.70 2.37
N LEU A 288 22.15 -12.40 2.55
CA LEU A 288 21.21 -11.45 3.17
C LEU A 288 20.44 -10.68 2.09
N ILE A 289 19.11 -10.73 2.14
CA ILE A 289 18.22 -10.04 1.19
C ILE A 289 17.18 -9.21 1.95
N HIS A 290 17.10 -7.93 1.61
CA HIS A 290 16.13 -7.00 2.20
C HIS A 290 15.02 -6.65 1.19
N PHE A 291 13.77 -7.10 1.43
CA PHE A 291 12.60 -6.64 0.67
C PHE A 291 12.05 -5.35 1.26
N ILE A 292 11.98 -4.30 0.47
CA ILE A 292 11.62 -2.95 0.92
C ILE A 292 10.77 -2.20 -0.11
N GLY A 293 10.14 -1.10 0.32
CA GLY A 293 9.63 -0.05 -0.59
C GLY A 293 10.74 0.95 -0.94
N LYS A 294 10.57 1.72 -2.03
CA LYS A 294 11.55 2.71 -2.50
C LYS A 294 11.90 3.79 -1.47
N ASP A 295 11.00 4.10 -0.57
CA ASP A 295 11.19 5.05 0.54
C ASP A 295 12.24 4.59 1.55
N ASN A 296 12.54 3.30 1.60
CA ASN A 296 13.52 2.70 2.49
C ASN A 296 14.89 2.43 1.85
N ILE A 297 15.10 2.77 0.57
CA ILE A 297 16.35 2.48 -0.16
C ILE A 297 17.57 3.06 0.57
N VAL A 298 17.53 4.33 0.94
CA VAL A 298 18.66 5.02 1.58
C VAL A 298 19.05 4.32 2.89
N PHE A 299 18.06 3.89 3.66
CA PHE A 299 18.30 3.25 4.96
C PHE A 299 18.90 1.84 4.82
N HIS A 300 18.43 1.05 3.84
CA HIS A 300 18.90 -0.33 3.66
C HIS A 300 20.13 -0.46 2.76
N CYS A 301 20.39 0.53 1.89
CA CYS A 301 21.54 0.50 0.99
C CYS A 301 22.72 1.36 1.45
N ILE A 302 22.48 2.40 2.25
CA ILE A 302 23.53 3.35 2.70
C ILE A 302 23.70 3.31 4.21
N VAL A 303 22.66 3.66 4.98
CA VAL A 303 22.76 3.87 6.43
C VAL A 303 23.03 2.56 7.17
N PHE A 304 22.21 1.54 6.97
CA PHE A 304 22.35 0.25 7.64
C PHE A 304 23.63 -0.49 7.26
N PRO A 305 24.03 -0.57 5.97
CA PRO A 305 25.35 -1.11 5.62
C PRO A 305 26.52 -0.35 6.26
N ALA A 306 26.44 0.99 6.36
CA ALA A 306 27.46 1.77 7.07
C ALA A 306 27.52 1.40 8.56
N MET A 307 26.38 1.22 9.22
CA MET A 307 26.31 0.77 10.61
C MET A 307 26.92 -0.64 10.79
N LEU A 308 26.53 -1.60 9.92
CA LEU A 308 27.05 -2.98 9.96
C LEU A 308 28.57 -3.03 9.74
N LYS A 309 29.06 -2.25 8.80
CA LYS A 309 30.49 -2.16 8.48
C LYS A 309 31.28 -1.51 9.61
N ALA A 310 30.76 -0.46 10.22
CA ALA A 310 31.38 0.22 11.37
C ALA A 310 31.42 -0.72 12.58
N GLU A 311 30.36 -1.48 12.85
CA GLU A 311 30.34 -2.52 13.88
C GLU A 311 31.39 -3.63 13.59
N GLY A 312 31.52 -4.05 12.34
CA GLY A 312 32.64 -4.83 11.80
C GLY A 312 32.51 -6.35 11.87
N SER A 313 31.48 -6.91 12.49
CA SER A 313 31.25 -8.36 12.58
C SER A 313 30.09 -8.89 11.76
N TYR A 314 29.27 -8.03 11.17
CA TYR A 314 28.08 -8.39 10.42
C TYR A 314 28.33 -8.48 8.92
N ILE A 315 27.57 -9.35 8.24
CA ILE A 315 27.52 -9.40 6.78
C ILE A 315 26.76 -8.21 6.22
N LEU A 316 27.04 -7.89 4.96
CA LEU A 316 26.31 -6.85 4.21
C LEU A 316 25.24 -7.49 3.31
N PRO A 317 24.21 -6.74 2.89
CA PRO A 317 23.18 -7.26 1.97
C PRO A 317 23.78 -7.69 0.63
N ASP A 318 23.35 -8.86 0.16
CA ASP A 318 23.66 -9.35 -1.20
C ASP A 318 22.72 -8.72 -2.23
N ASN A 319 21.44 -8.49 -1.87
CA ASN A 319 20.50 -7.79 -2.72
C ASN A 319 19.43 -7.03 -1.91
N VAL A 320 18.93 -5.96 -2.49
CA VAL A 320 17.86 -5.14 -1.91
C VAL A 320 16.77 -4.89 -2.97
N PRO A 321 15.87 -5.88 -3.20
CA PRO A 321 14.78 -5.72 -4.13
C PRO A 321 13.75 -4.70 -3.60
N ALA A 322 13.85 -3.46 -4.05
CA ALA A 322 12.94 -2.38 -3.71
C ALA A 322 11.88 -2.19 -4.79
N ASN A 323 10.62 -2.14 -4.39
CA ASN A 323 9.50 -1.85 -5.28
C ASN A 323 9.12 -0.36 -5.21
N GLU A 324 8.53 0.13 -6.30
CA GLU A 324 7.88 1.44 -6.42
C GLU A 324 6.55 1.46 -5.67
N PHE A 325 5.74 2.53 -5.79
CA PHE A 325 4.46 2.63 -5.11
C PHE A 325 3.30 2.01 -5.90
N LEU A 326 2.35 1.46 -5.17
CA LEU A 326 1.05 1.08 -5.69
C LEU A 326 0.06 2.20 -5.38
N ASN A 327 -0.64 2.70 -6.40
CA ASN A 327 -1.75 3.62 -6.28
C ASN A 327 -3.07 2.85 -6.12
N LEU A 328 -4.13 3.52 -5.72
CA LEU A 328 -5.49 3.00 -5.55
C LEU A 328 -6.46 3.90 -6.30
N GLU A 329 -7.18 3.33 -7.29
CA GLU A 329 -8.15 4.07 -8.12
C GLU A 329 -7.54 5.39 -8.65
N ASP A 330 -6.32 5.28 -9.23
CA ASP A 330 -5.52 6.35 -9.80
C ASP A 330 -5.00 7.43 -8.80
N ASP A 331 -5.33 7.32 -7.52
CA ASP A 331 -4.86 8.21 -6.47
C ASP A 331 -3.78 7.52 -5.59
N LYS A 332 -2.86 8.31 -5.04
CA LYS A 332 -1.84 7.82 -4.09
C LYS A 332 -2.50 7.31 -2.81
N ILE A 333 -2.19 6.08 -2.41
CA ILE A 333 -2.62 5.53 -1.11
C ILE A 333 -2.13 6.45 0.03
N SER A 334 -3.01 6.73 0.98
CA SER A 334 -2.74 7.64 2.10
C SER A 334 -3.38 7.16 3.38
N THR A 335 -2.55 6.79 4.35
CA THR A 335 -2.98 6.37 5.68
C THR A 335 -3.63 7.51 6.47
N SER A 336 -3.09 8.73 6.36
CA SER A 336 -3.60 9.91 7.07
C SER A 336 -5.00 10.33 6.61
N ARG A 337 -5.31 10.10 5.31
CA ARG A 337 -6.63 10.36 4.71
C ARG A 337 -7.54 9.14 4.69
N ASN A 338 -7.12 8.02 5.26
CA ASN A 338 -7.81 6.73 5.18
C ASN A 338 -8.18 6.32 3.73
N TRP A 339 -7.36 6.73 2.75
CA TRP A 339 -7.50 6.34 1.35
C TRP A 339 -6.65 5.10 1.09
N ALA A 340 -7.19 3.94 1.46
CA ALA A 340 -6.49 2.66 1.40
C ALA A 340 -7.47 1.49 1.36
N VAL A 341 -7.01 0.33 0.89
CA VAL A 341 -7.64 -0.97 1.16
C VAL A 341 -6.83 -1.62 2.27
N TRP A 342 -7.40 -1.69 3.46
CA TRP A 342 -6.78 -2.26 4.65
C TRP A 342 -6.89 -3.78 4.64
N LEU A 343 -5.82 -4.46 5.06
CA LEU A 343 -5.78 -5.93 4.99
C LEU A 343 -6.75 -6.59 5.96
N ASP A 344 -6.86 -6.09 7.18
CA ASP A 344 -7.82 -6.59 8.18
C ASP A 344 -9.27 -6.45 7.69
N GLU A 345 -9.63 -5.31 7.07
CA GLU A 345 -10.93 -5.10 6.45
C GLU A 345 -11.14 -6.03 5.24
N TYR A 346 -10.13 -6.16 4.37
CA TYR A 346 -10.20 -7.07 3.22
C TYR A 346 -10.50 -8.52 3.63
N LEU A 347 -9.84 -9.02 4.68
CA LEU A 347 -10.04 -10.39 5.16
C LEU A 347 -11.47 -10.63 5.66
N VAL A 348 -12.13 -9.59 6.16
CA VAL A 348 -13.55 -9.63 6.57
C VAL A 348 -14.49 -9.51 5.36
N ASP A 349 -14.22 -8.59 4.45
CA ASP A 349 -15.08 -8.32 3.27
C ASP A 349 -14.99 -9.45 2.22
N PHE A 350 -13.84 -10.15 2.14
CA PHE A 350 -13.54 -11.20 1.15
C PHE A 350 -13.04 -12.50 1.80
N PRO A 351 -13.85 -13.17 2.63
CA PRO A 351 -13.43 -14.39 3.30
C PRO A 351 -13.07 -15.49 2.27
N GLY A 352 -11.93 -16.14 2.47
CA GLY A 352 -11.44 -17.22 1.59
C GLY A 352 -10.90 -16.75 0.24
N LYS A 353 -10.73 -15.43 0.02
CA LYS A 353 -10.22 -14.86 -1.24
C LYS A 353 -8.81 -14.25 -1.09
N GLN A 354 -8.02 -14.75 -0.14
CA GLN A 354 -6.63 -14.31 0.07
C GLN A 354 -5.80 -14.42 -1.22
N ASP A 355 -5.87 -15.57 -1.88
CA ASP A 355 -5.14 -15.83 -3.12
C ASP A 355 -5.59 -14.97 -4.30
N VAL A 356 -6.84 -14.53 -4.32
CA VAL A 356 -7.30 -13.57 -5.34
C VAL A 356 -6.54 -12.25 -5.19
N LEU A 357 -6.44 -11.75 -3.96
CA LEU A 357 -5.67 -10.52 -3.71
C LEU A 357 -4.18 -10.72 -3.98
N ARG A 358 -3.58 -11.83 -3.52
CA ARG A 358 -2.18 -12.18 -3.81
C ARG A 358 -1.90 -12.19 -5.31
N TYR A 359 -2.79 -12.81 -6.10
CA TYR A 359 -2.68 -12.86 -7.56
C TYR A 359 -2.68 -11.46 -8.18
N VAL A 360 -3.67 -10.63 -7.80
CA VAL A 360 -3.82 -9.28 -8.37
C VAL A 360 -2.66 -8.37 -7.97
N LEU A 361 -2.23 -8.41 -6.70
CA LEU A 361 -1.10 -7.63 -6.23
C LEU A 361 0.21 -8.03 -6.91
N THR A 362 0.42 -9.33 -7.15
CA THR A 362 1.59 -9.81 -7.90
C THR A 362 1.52 -9.40 -9.37
N ALA A 363 0.36 -9.52 -10.03
CA ALA A 363 0.17 -9.09 -11.42
C ALA A 363 0.34 -7.58 -11.60
N ASN A 364 0.06 -6.80 -10.57
CA ASN A 364 0.22 -5.34 -10.53
C ASN A 364 1.43 -4.91 -9.69
N ALA A 365 2.38 -5.82 -9.39
CA ALA A 365 3.55 -5.49 -8.58
C ALA A 365 4.32 -4.30 -9.20
N PRO A 366 4.60 -3.26 -8.41
CA PRO A 366 5.28 -2.05 -8.89
C PRO A 366 6.81 -2.25 -8.94
N GLU A 367 7.27 -3.27 -9.69
CA GLU A 367 8.67 -3.72 -9.68
C GLU A 367 9.65 -2.70 -10.31
N THR A 368 9.19 -1.95 -11.31
CA THR A 368 10.05 -1.02 -12.08
C THR A 368 9.52 0.40 -12.18
N LYS A 369 8.25 0.60 -11.89
CA LYS A 369 7.55 1.89 -11.90
C LYS A 369 6.32 1.80 -11.00
N ASP A 370 5.81 2.94 -10.57
CA ASP A 370 4.52 3.01 -9.88
C ASP A 370 3.44 2.31 -10.70
N ASN A 371 2.56 1.60 -10.02
CA ASN A 371 1.45 0.88 -10.64
C ASN A 371 0.14 1.22 -9.90
N ASN A 372 -0.97 0.72 -10.40
CA ASN A 372 -2.29 1.04 -9.89
C ASN A 372 -3.09 -0.22 -9.57
N PHE A 373 -3.84 -0.18 -8.49
CA PHE A 373 -4.87 -1.15 -8.15
C PHE A 373 -6.24 -0.51 -8.36
N THR A 374 -7.12 -1.20 -9.07
CA THR A 374 -8.54 -0.85 -9.13
C THR A 374 -9.38 -2.07 -8.80
N TRP A 375 -10.52 -1.85 -8.16
CA TRP A 375 -11.47 -2.92 -7.86
C TRP A 375 -12.00 -3.58 -9.14
N LYS A 376 -12.07 -2.82 -10.23
CA LYS A 376 -12.47 -3.35 -11.53
C LYS A 376 -11.41 -4.28 -12.14
N ASP A 377 -10.11 -3.96 -12.01
CA ASP A 377 -9.03 -4.85 -12.43
C ASP A 377 -8.96 -6.11 -11.54
N PHE A 378 -9.20 -5.94 -10.22
CA PHE A 378 -9.31 -7.05 -9.28
C PHE A 378 -10.39 -8.06 -9.71
N GLN A 379 -11.59 -7.61 -10.03
CA GLN A 379 -12.66 -8.45 -10.55
C GLN A 379 -12.28 -9.08 -11.89
N ALA A 380 -11.76 -8.29 -12.83
CA ALA A 380 -11.42 -8.76 -14.17
C ALA A 380 -10.36 -9.86 -14.12
N ARG A 381 -9.30 -9.72 -13.31
CA ARG A 381 -8.28 -10.74 -13.15
C ARG A 381 -8.81 -12.00 -12.49
N ASN A 382 -9.63 -11.85 -11.43
CA ASN A 382 -10.27 -13.02 -10.84
C ASN A 382 -11.15 -13.76 -11.87
N ASN A 383 -12.06 -13.05 -12.53
CA ASN A 383 -13.06 -13.68 -13.40
C ASN A 383 -12.45 -14.23 -14.70
N ASN A 384 -11.51 -13.52 -15.30
CA ASN A 384 -10.97 -13.87 -16.63
C ASN A 384 -9.70 -14.72 -16.57
N GLU A 385 -8.93 -14.67 -15.47
CA GLU A 385 -7.67 -15.42 -15.35
C GLU A 385 -7.80 -16.57 -14.34
N LEU A 386 -8.16 -16.28 -13.09
CA LEU A 386 -8.27 -17.34 -12.06
C LEU A 386 -9.46 -18.27 -12.31
N VAL A 387 -10.65 -17.73 -12.58
CA VAL A 387 -11.86 -18.55 -12.84
C VAL A 387 -11.83 -19.14 -14.25
N ALA A 388 -11.69 -18.30 -15.28
CA ALA A 388 -11.88 -18.72 -16.67
C ALA A 388 -10.68 -19.50 -17.26
N VAL A 389 -9.48 -19.32 -16.72
CA VAL A 389 -8.27 -20.05 -17.21
C VAL A 389 -7.86 -21.12 -16.22
N TYR A 390 -7.40 -20.76 -15.03
CA TYR A 390 -6.86 -21.71 -14.05
C TYR A 390 -7.95 -22.65 -13.52
N GLY A 391 -8.97 -22.11 -12.91
CA GLY A 391 -10.07 -22.89 -12.31
C GLY A 391 -10.83 -23.72 -13.34
N ASN A 392 -11.08 -23.18 -14.53
CA ASN A 392 -11.75 -23.89 -15.62
C ASN A 392 -10.94 -25.12 -16.09
N PHE A 393 -9.63 -24.97 -16.29
CA PHE A 393 -8.80 -26.11 -16.69
C PHE A 393 -8.81 -27.21 -15.64
N VAL A 394 -8.53 -26.86 -14.40
CA VAL A 394 -8.52 -27.82 -13.27
C VAL A 394 -9.87 -28.53 -13.13
N ASN A 395 -10.96 -27.77 -13.10
CA ASN A 395 -12.29 -28.36 -12.96
C ASN A 395 -12.64 -29.30 -14.12
N ARG A 396 -12.33 -28.91 -15.37
CA ARG A 396 -12.59 -29.77 -16.55
C ARG A 396 -11.79 -31.06 -16.51
N ALA A 397 -10.50 -31.02 -16.20
CA ALA A 397 -9.65 -32.21 -16.12
C ALA A 397 -10.16 -33.18 -15.05
N LEU A 398 -10.45 -32.68 -13.84
CA LEU A 398 -10.94 -33.50 -12.73
C LEU A 398 -12.35 -34.05 -12.99
N GLN A 399 -13.29 -33.22 -13.49
CA GLN A 399 -14.66 -33.67 -13.76
C GLN A 399 -14.72 -34.70 -14.90
N LEU A 400 -13.91 -34.56 -15.95
CA LEU A 400 -13.85 -35.54 -17.03
C LEU A 400 -13.26 -36.89 -16.53
N THR A 401 -12.25 -36.83 -15.67
CA THR A 401 -11.66 -38.01 -15.06
C THR A 401 -12.68 -38.72 -14.13
N LYS A 402 -13.40 -37.93 -13.31
CA LYS A 402 -14.47 -38.47 -12.48
C LYS A 402 -15.55 -39.14 -13.31
N LYS A 403 -15.96 -38.48 -14.41
CA LYS A 403 -17.02 -38.96 -15.28
C LYS A 403 -16.67 -40.26 -16.04
N TYR A 404 -15.44 -40.37 -16.56
CA TYR A 404 -15.06 -41.47 -17.43
C TYR A 404 -14.27 -42.57 -16.74
N TYR A 405 -13.61 -42.26 -15.63
CA TYR A 405 -12.73 -43.21 -14.89
C TYR A 405 -12.96 -43.16 -13.39
N GLU A 406 -14.15 -42.77 -12.93
CA GLU A 406 -14.56 -42.78 -11.51
C GLU A 406 -13.58 -42.05 -10.57
N GLY A 407 -12.83 -41.04 -11.07
CA GLY A 407 -11.82 -40.33 -10.32
C GLY A 407 -10.48 -41.04 -10.19
N VAL A 408 -10.27 -42.12 -10.95
CA VAL A 408 -9.00 -42.84 -10.98
C VAL A 408 -8.15 -42.34 -12.16
N VAL A 409 -6.89 -42.05 -11.91
CA VAL A 409 -5.92 -41.62 -12.94
C VAL A 409 -5.71 -42.72 -13.96
N PRO A 410 -6.08 -42.56 -15.25
CA PRO A 410 -5.90 -43.59 -16.25
C PRO A 410 -4.43 -43.75 -16.63
N ALA A 411 -4.03 -44.96 -17.07
CA ALA A 411 -2.71 -45.18 -17.64
C ALA A 411 -2.62 -44.51 -19.03
N ALA A 412 -1.54 -43.75 -19.27
CA ALA A 412 -1.27 -43.22 -20.60
C ALA A 412 -0.89 -44.34 -21.55
N GLY A 413 -1.44 -44.30 -22.76
CA GLY A 413 -1.03 -45.17 -23.89
C GLY A 413 0.08 -44.53 -24.71
N GLU A 414 0.11 -44.86 -26.01
CA GLU A 414 1.08 -44.27 -26.95
C GLU A 414 0.87 -42.77 -27.13
N LEU A 415 1.95 -42.01 -27.05
CA LEU A 415 1.94 -40.55 -27.19
C LEU A 415 1.96 -40.18 -28.69
N THR A 416 1.09 -39.26 -29.07
CA THR A 416 1.15 -38.59 -30.39
C THR A 416 2.25 -37.50 -30.42
N ASP A 417 2.57 -36.99 -31.59
CA ASP A 417 3.50 -35.86 -31.71
C ASP A 417 2.97 -34.63 -31.02
N TYR A 418 1.64 -34.40 -31.01
CA TYR A 418 1.01 -33.30 -30.27
C TYR A 418 1.15 -33.44 -28.78
N ASP A 419 1.08 -34.68 -28.25
CA ASP A 419 1.31 -34.92 -26.80
C ASP A 419 2.76 -34.61 -26.42
N ARG A 420 3.72 -35.06 -27.25
CA ARG A 420 5.15 -34.79 -27.03
C ARG A 420 5.45 -33.31 -27.08
N GLN A 421 4.91 -32.57 -28.05
CA GLN A 421 5.03 -31.12 -28.11
C GLN A 421 4.44 -30.46 -26.87
N THR A 422 3.26 -30.87 -26.42
CA THR A 422 2.62 -30.33 -25.19
C THR A 422 3.50 -30.58 -23.95
N ILE A 423 4.10 -31.77 -23.86
CA ILE A 423 5.02 -32.11 -22.77
C ILE A 423 6.25 -31.17 -22.80
N GLU A 424 6.86 -30.99 -23.96
CA GLU A 424 8.03 -30.11 -24.12
C GLU A 424 7.69 -28.66 -23.73
N GLU A 425 6.53 -28.15 -24.14
CA GLU A 425 6.07 -26.79 -23.81
C GLU A 425 5.95 -26.63 -22.29
N PHE A 426 5.29 -27.52 -21.56
CA PHE A 426 5.12 -27.35 -20.13
C PHE A 426 6.37 -27.65 -19.31
N GLN A 427 7.26 -28.50 -19.77
CA GLN A 427 8.56 -28.74 -19.13
C GLN A 427 9.47 -27.51 -19.18
N GLY A 428 9.37 -26.69 -20.22
CA GLY A 428 10.10 -25.44 -20.36
C GLY A 428 9.73 -24.37 -19.33
N VAL A 429 8.52 -24.42 -18.79
CA VAL A 429 8.00 -23.40 -17.85
C VAL A 429 8.84 -23.34 -16.56
N LYS A 430 9.32 -24.49 -16.04
CA LYS A 430 10.11 -24.54 -14.81
C LYS A 430 11.32 -23.64 -14.84
N ALA A 431 12.17 -23.79 -15.86
CA ALA A 431 13.42 -23.03 -15.96
C ALA A 431 13.19 -21.52 -16.05
N GLU A 432 12.14 -21.12 -16.77
CA GLU A 432 11.81 -19.70 -16.92
C GLU A 432 11.22 -19.12 -15.63
N VAL A 433 10.31 -19.82 -14.93
CA VAL A 433 9.78 -19.38 -13.64
C VAL A 433 10.91 -19.26 -12.60
N GLU A 434 11.81 -20.24 -12.52
CA GLU A 434 12.99 -20.18 -11.64
C GLU A 434 13.84 -18.95 -11.94
N ARG A 435 14.22 -18.75 -13.20
CA ARG A 435 15.02 -17.61 -13.61
C ARG A 435 14.38 -16.29 -13.24
N LEU A 436 13.07 -16.16 -13.40
CA LEU A 436 12.34 -14.94 -13.09
C LEU A 436 12.26 -14.70 -11.57
N ILE A 437 11.99 -15.72 -10.76
CA ILE A 437 11.96 -15.59 -9.29
C ILE A 437 13.35 -15.24 -8.74
N GLU A 438 14.42 -15.91 -9.20
CA GLU A 438 15.79 -15.64 -8.75
C GLU A 438 16.24 -14.21 -9.12
N ASN A 439 15.65 -13.59 -10.14
CA ASN A 439 15.87 -12.21 -10.52
C ASN A 439 14.81 -11.23 -9.97
N PHE A 440 14.02 -11.64 -8.98
CA PHE A 440 12.99 -10.84 -8.31
C PHE A 440 11.95 -10.24 -9.28
N ARG A 441 11.62 -10.98 -10.37
CA ARG A 441 10.61 -10.61 -11.37
C ARG A 441 9.33 -11.43 -11.17
N PHE A 442 8.67 -11.20 -10.05
CA PHE A 442 7.54 -12.02 -9.61
C PHE A 442 6.30 -11.87 -10.49
N ARG A 443 6.08 -10.68 -11.03
CA ARG A 443 5.00 -10.42 -11.99
C ARG A 443 5.12 -11.30 -13.24
N ASP A 444 6.30 -11.36 -13.82
CA ASP A 444 6.55 -12.17 -15.01
C ASP A 444 6.57 -13.67 -14.66
N ALA A 445 7.08 -14.04 -13.49
CA ALA A 445 7.09 -15.42 -13.01
C ALA A 445 5.66 -15.97 -12.82
N GLN A 446 4.76 -15.19 -12.22
CA GLN A 446 3.34 -15.57 -12.08
C GLN A 446 2.67 -15.71 -13.46
N LYS A 447 2.94 -14.79 -14.38
CA LYS A 447 2.42 -14.86 -15.75
C LYS A 447 2.89 -16.12 -16.47
N GLU A 448 4.15 -16.50 -16.28
CA GLU A 448 4.71 -17.72 -16.86
C GLU A 448 4.12 -18.98 -16.21
N ALA A 449 3.96 -19.03 -14.89
CA ALA A 449 3.27 -20.12 -14.22
C ALA A 449 1.83 -20.32 -14.74
N MET A 450 1.12 -19.23 -15.07
CA MET A 450 -0.23 -19.28 -15.66
C MET A 450 -0.25 -19.92 -17.05
N ASN A 451 0.87 -19.98 -17.76
CA ASN A 451 0.96 -20.63 -19.06
C ASN A 451 0.68 -22.14 -18.96
N LEU A 452 0.99 -22.79 -17.82
CA LEU A 452 0.61 -24.20 -17.60
C LEU A 452 -0.91 -24.40 -17.74
N ALA A 453 -1.71 -23.50 -17.17
CA ALA A 453 -3.17 -23.58 -17.31
C ALA A 453 -3.65 -23.27 -18.74
N ARG A 454 -2.97 -22.35 -19.44
CA ARG A 454 -3.28 -22.04 -20.85
C ARG A 454 -2.94 -23.22 -21.76
N ILE A 455 -1.78 -23.83 -21.58
CA ILE A 455 -1.38 -25.07 -22.28
C ILE A 455 -2.42 -26.16 -22.05
N GLY A 456 -2.81 -26.39 -20.80
CA GLY A 456 -3.81 -27.40 -20.44
C GLY A 456 -5.19 -27.15 -21.06
N ASN A 457 -5.69 -25.91 -21.01
CA ASN A 457 -6.96 -25.56 -21.68
C ASN A 457 -6.90 -25.78 -23.19
N LYS A 458 -5.79 -25.38 -23.84
CA LYS A 458 -5.57 -25.57 -25.27
C LYS A 458 -5.52 -27.06 -25.60
N TYR A 459 -4.74 -27.83 -24.86
CA TYR A 459 -4.63 -29.27 -25.05
C TYR A 459 -5.97 -30.00 -24.94
N LEU A 460 -6.78 -29.70 -23.90
CA LEU A 460 -8.13 -30.28 -23.77
C LEU A 460 -9.07 -29.83 -24.88
N ALA A 461 -8.98 -28.58 -25.32
CA ALA A 461 -9.82 -28.04 -26.39
C ALA A 461 -9.50 -28.70 -27.75
N ASP A 462 -8.23 -28.83 -28.08
CA ASP A 462 -7.77 -29.40 -29.34
C ASP A 462 -7.96 -30.93 -29.38
N SER A 463 -7.82 -31.60 -28.21
CA SER A 463 -7.95 -33.08 -28.14
C SER A 463 -9.40 -33.55 -27.99
N GLU A 464 -10.35 -32.69 -27.64
CA GLU A 464 -11.80 -32.93 -27.52
C GLU A 464 -12.18 -34.28 -26.88
N PRO A 465 -11.69 -34.66 -25.66
CA PRO A 465 -11.91 -35.98 -25.06
C PRO A 465 -13.38 -36.37 -24.94
N TRP A 466 -14.29 -35.36 -24.80
CA TRP A 466 -15.74 -35.60 -24.77
C TRP A 466 -16.34 -36.09 -26.10
N LYS A 467 -15.64 -35.87 -27.22
CA LYS A 467 -15.99 -36.45 -28.54
C LYS A 467 -15.27 -37.76 -28.75
N VAL A 468 -13.95 -37.78 -28.54
CA VAL A 468 -13.05 -38.91 -28.79
C VAL A 468 -13.46 -40.16 -27.97
N VAL A 469 -14.02 -39.98 -26.78
CA VAL A 469 -14.45 -41.11 -25.94
C VAL A 469 -15.42 -42.06 -26.64
N LYS A 470 -16.18 -41.60 -27.64
CA LYS A 470 -17.15 -42.39 -28.39
C LYS A 470 -16.51 -43.26 -29.47
N THR A 471 -15.33 -42.90 -29.95
CA THR A 471 -14.63 -43.53 -31.09
C THR A 471 -13.33 -44.20 -30.69
N ASP A 472 -12.60 -43.61 -29.73
CA ASP A 472 -11.30 -44.09 -29.26
C ASP A 472 -11.16 -43.83 -27.74
N PRO A 473 -11.77 -44.67 -26.90
CA PRO A 473 -11.66 -44.52 -25.43
C PRO A 473 -10.24 -44.72 -24.90
N GLU A 474 -9.37 -45.46 -25.56
CA GLU A 474 -7.96 -45.62 -25.17
C GLU A 474 -7.18 -44.34 -25.34
N ARG A 475 -7.44 -43.59 -26.39
CA ARG A 475 -6.85 -42.28 -26.60
C ARG A 475 -7.23 -41.29 -25.47
N VAL A 476 -8.46 -41.35 -24.97
CA VAL A 476 -8.95 -40.51 -23.87
C VAL A 476 -8.17 -40.73 -22.57
N LYS A 477 -7.71 -41.95 -22.32
CA LYS A 477 -6.84 -42.25 -21.15
C LYS A 477 -5.57 -41.41 -21.19
N THR A 478 -4.91 -41.34 -22.33
CA THR A 478 -3.68 -40.53 -22.52
C THR A 478 -3.96 -39.05 -22.37
N ILE A 479 -5.04 -38.56 -22.99
CA ILE A 479 -5.42 -37.14 -22.93
C ILE A 479 -5.68 -36.72 -21.45
N LEU A 480 -6.44 -37.50 -20.70
CA LEU A 480 -6.75 -37.17 -19.32
C LEU A 480 -5.57 -37.40 -18.37
N ASN A 481 -4.75 -38.43 -18.60
CA ASN A 481 -3.51 -38.59 -17.84
C ASN A 481 -2.63 -37.34 -17.98
N LEU A 482 -2.33 -36.91 -19.19
CA LEU A 482 -1.50 -35.74 -19.45
C LEU A 482 -2.12 -34.47 -18.85
N SER A 483 -3.43 -34.29 -18.96
CA SER A 483 -4.14 -33.15 -18.38
C SER A 483 -4.02 -33.15 -16.84
N LEU A 484 -4.08 -34.31 -16.20
CA LEU A 484 -3.91 -34.44 -14.76
C LEU A 484 -2.46 -34.18 -14.32
N GLN A 485 -1.45 -34.60 -15.12
CA GLN A 485 -0.07 -34.21 -14.85
C GLN A 485 0.11 -32.69 -14.90
N LEU A 486 -0.50 -32.00 -15.86
CA LEU A 486 -0.51 -30.54 -15.94
C LEU A 486 -1.21 -29.91 -14.71
N VAL A 487 -2.32 -30.46 -14.26
CA VAL A 487 -3.00 -30.01 -13.03
C VAL A 487 -2.10 -30.16 -11.81
N ALA A 488 -1.37 -31.27 -11.69
CA ALA A 488 -0.42 -31.50 -10.61
C ALA A 488 0.78 -30.50 -10.68
N ASN A 489 1.25 -30.22 -11.88
CA ASN A 489 2.28 -29.19 -12.09
C ASN A 489 1.80 -27.78 -11.71
N LEU A 490 0.53 -27.43 -11.96
CA LEU A 490 -0.06 -26.17 -11.48
C LEU A 490 -0.04 -26.04 -9.96
N ALA A 491 -0.34 -27.12 -9.23
CA ALA A 491 -0.31 -27.13 -7.76
C ALA A 491 1.10 -26.81 -7.23
N ILE A 492 2.16 -27.26 -7.94
CA ILE A 492 3.55 -26.98 -7.57
C ILE A 492 3.93 -25.53 -7.97
N ALA A 493 3.66 -25.16 -9.21
CA ALA A 493 4.09 -23.86 -9.76
C ALA A 493 3.46 -22.67 -9.03
N PHE A 494 2.21 -22.79 -8.59
CA PHE A 494 1.48 -21.75 -7.90
C PHE A 494 1.62 -21.76 -6.37
N GLU A 495 2.24 -22.77 -5.77
CA GLU A 495 2.44 -22.81 -4.32
C GLU A 495 3.12 -21.54 -3.74
N PRO A 496 4.14 -20.94 -4.37
CA PRO A 496 4.70 -19.68 -3.89
C PRO A 496 3.74 -18.49 -3.99
N PHE A 497 2.91 -18.44 -5.02
CA PHE A 497 2.03 -17.31 -5.34
C PHE A 497 0.67 -17.41 -4.67
N LEU A 498 0.05 -18.59 -4.70
CA LEU A 498 -1.33 -18.87 -4.29
C LEU A 498 -1.37 -20.09 -3.34
N PRO A 499 -0.81 -19.97 -2.12
CA PRO A 499 -0.62 -21.11 -1.23
C PRO A 499 -1.94 -21.81 -0.82
N PHE A 500 -3.01 -21.07 -0.57
CA PHE A 500 -4.31 -21.63 -0.18
C PHE A 500 -4.96 -22.42 -1.32
N SER A 501 -4.89 -21.90 -2.54
CA SER A 501 -5.42 -22.58 -3.73
C SER A 501 -4.60 -23.80 -4.10
N SER A 502 -3.27 -23.73 -3.94
CA SER A 502 -2.37 -24.85 -4.18
C SER A 502 -2.57 -25.96 -3.14
N GLU A 503 -2.74 -25.62 -1.87
CA GLU A 503 -3.09 -26.58 -0.82
C GLU A 503 -4.43 -27.26 -1.12
N LYS A 504 -5.46 -26.48 -1.47
CA LYS A 504 -6.77 -27.02 -1.85
C LYS A 504 -6.68 -27.92 -3.07
N LEU A 505 -5.87 -27.55 -4.07
CA LEU A 505 -5.65 -28.37 -5.27
C LEU A 505 -4.90 -29.66 -4.95
N ARG A 506 -3.85 -29.60 -4.12
CA ARG A 506 -3.15 -30.81 -3.64
C ARG A 506 -4.09 -31.75 -2.88
N GLY A 507 -4.99 -31.20 -2.07
CA GLY A 507 -6.04 -32.00 -1.41
C GLY A 507 -6.94 -32.73 -2.39
N MET A 508 -7.38 -32.09 -3.49
CA MET A 508 -8.15 -32.74 -4.56
C MET A 508 -7.34 -33.80 -5.33
N LEU A 509 -6.03 -33.65 -5.39
CA LEU A 509 -5.14 -34.59 -6.06
C LEU A 509 -4.60 -35.68 -5.13
N HIS A 510 -4.86 -35.62 -3.83
CA HIS A 510 -4.25 -36.47 -2.80
C HIS A 510 -2.72 -36.48 -2.88
N ILE A 511 -2.13 -35.28 -3.10
CA ILE A 511 -0.69 -35.03 -3.05
C ILE A 511 -0.36 -34.37 -1.70
N GLU A 512 0.51 -34.99 -0.90
CA GLU A 512 0.87 -34.46 0.44
C GLU A 512 1.71 -33.20 0.38
N GLU A 513 2.76 -33.19 -0.45
CA GLU A 513 3.73 -32.09 -0.54
C GLU A 513 3.97 -31.64 -1.99
N ALA A 514 4.06 -30.34 -2.21
CA ALA A 514 4.61 -29.78 -3.44
C ALA A 514 6.14 -29.94 -3.43
N GLN A 515 6.70 -30.50 -4.49
CA GLN A 515 8.14 -30.65 -4.66
C GLN A 515 8.60 -29.87 -5.89
N TRP A 516 9.26 -28.75 -5.69
CA TRP A 516 9.66 -27.89 -6.78
C TRP A 516 10.53 -28.58 -7.84
N ASP A 517 11.42 -29.48 -7.41
CA ASP A 517 12.29 -30.22 -8.32
C ASP A 517 11.51 -31.13 -9.29
N ARG A 518 10.28 -31.51 -8.92
CA ARG A 518 9.36 -32.31 -9.74
C ARG A 518 8.51 -31.47 -10.71
N LEU A 519 8.58 -30.15 -10.66
CA LEU A 519 7.88 -29.29 -11.63
C LEU A 519 8.36 -29.62 -13.05
N GLY A 520 7.41 -29.85 -13.95
CA GLY A 520 7.65 -30.33 -15.30
C GLY A 520 7.61 -31.86 -15.47
N ALA A 521 7.42 -32.64 -14.38
CA ALA A 521 7.33 -34.09 -14.47
C ALA A 521 5.99 -34.56 -15.06
N THR A 522 6.02 -35.69 -15.74
CA THR A 522 4.86 -36.34 -16.39
C THR A 522 4.36 -37.56 -15.63
N ASP A 523 4.87 -37.79 -14.44
CA ASP A 523 4.59 -38.94 -13.56
C ASP A 523 4.30 -38.53 -12.12
N LEU A 524 3.77 -37.32 -11.92
CA LEU A 524 3.38 -36.80 -10.60
C LEU A 524 2.20 -37.60 -9.99
N LEU A 525 1.29 -38.03 -10.88
CA LEU A 525 0.14 -38.84 -10.53
C LEU A 525 0.26 -40.18 -11.25
N PRO A 526 0.61 -41.29 -10.56
CA PRO A 526 0.74 -42.58 -11.19
C PRO A 526 -0.62 -43.13 -11.64
N ALA A 527 -0.61 -43.99 -12.64
CA ALA A 527 -1.82 -44.72 -13.06
C ALA A 527 -2.42 -45.51 -11.91
N GLY A 528 -3.74 -45.49 -11.76
CA GLY A 528 -4.46 -46.09 -10.63
C GLY A 528 -4.55 -45.20 -9.38
N HIS A 529 -3.92 -44.03 -9.36
CA HIS A 529 -4.06 -43.07 -8.26
C HIS A 529 -5.50 -42.54 -8.18
N VAL A 530 -6.06 -42.53 -6.96
CA VAL A 530 -7.44 -42.08 -6.71
C VAL A 530 -7.45 -40.62 -6.34
N LEU A 531 -8.22 -39.81 -7.07
CA LEU A 531 -8.39 -38.37 -6.85
C LEU A 531 -9.49 -38.14 -5.80
N GLY A 532 -9.40 -37.01 -5.10
CA GLY A 532 -10.44 -36.51 -4.22
C GLY A 532 -11.61 -35.87 -5.00
N GLU A 533 -12.61 -35.37 -4.26
CA GLU A 533 -13.78 -34.70 -4.84
C GLU A 533 -13.39 -33.36 -5.47
N PRO A 534 -13.74 -33.14 -6.75
CA PRO A 534 -13.52 -31.86 -7.40
C PRO A 534 -14.37 -30.75 -6.78
N VAL A 535 -13.74 -29.69 -6.33
CA VAL A 535 -14.39 -28.46 -5.86
C VAL A 535 -13.86 -27.26 -6.63
N LEU A 536 -14.66 -26.20 -6.73
CA LEU A 536 -14.22 -24.97 -7.41
C LEU A 536 -13.09 -24.32 -6.62
N LEU A 537 -11.97 -24.00 -7.29
CA LEU A 537 -10.86 -23.26 -6.69
C LEU A 537 -11.20 -21.77 -6.53
N PHE A 538 -11.87 -21.20 -7.51
CA PHE A 538 -12.20 -19.80 -7.58
C PHE A 538 -13.66 -19.60 -7.98
N GLU A 539 -14.28 -18.55 -7.45
CA GLU A 539 -15.64 -18.14 -7.75
C GLU A 539 -15.63 -16.75 -8.40
N LYS A 540 -16.59 -16.48 -9.25
CA LYS A 540 -16.77 -15.15 -9.84
C LYS A 540 -17.06 -14.13 -8.77
N ILE A 541 -16.57 -12.92 -9.01
CA ILE A 541 -16.90 -11.72 -8.24
C ILE A 541 -17.89 -10.92 -9.08
N GLU A 542 -19.06 -10.63 -8.49
CA GLU A 542 -20.13 -9.89 -9.14
C GLU A 542 -19.88 -8.38 -9.12
N ASP A 543 -20.49 -7.64 -10.07
CA ASP A 543 -20.36 -6.18 -10.17
C ASP A 543 -20.77 -5.46 -8.88
N SER A 544 -21.84 -5.93 -8.23
CA SER A 544 -22.33 -5.34 -6.98
C SER A 544 -21.31 -5.34 -5.84
N VAL A 545 -20.42 -6.34 -5.80
CA VAL A 545 -19.35 -6.44 -4.80
C VAL A 545 -18.29 -5.37 -5.06
N VAL A 546 -17.94 -5.17 -6.33
CA VAL A 546 -16.99 -4.14 -6.76
C VAL A 546 -17.57 -2.74 -6.51
N ASP A 547 -18.81 -2.51 -6.89
CA ASP A 547 -19.50 -1.23 -6.70
C ASP A 547 -19.57 -0.84 -5.21
N ALA A 548 -19.80 -1.82 -4.32
CA ALA A 548 -19.79 -1.59 -2.87
C ALA A 548 -18.41 -1.14 -2.35
N GLN A 549 -17.32 -1.73 -2.84
CA GLN A 549 -15.96 -1.35 -2.44
C GLN A 549 -15.56 0.03 -2.99
N VAL A 550 -15.93 0.32 -4.24
CA VAL A 550 -15.73 1.66 -4.83
C VAL A 550 -16.52 2.71 -4.05
N GLN A 551 -17.79 2.41 -3.71
CA GLN A 551 -18.59 3.33 -2.90
C GLN A 551 -17.99 3.58 -1.52
N LYS A 552 -17.46 2.55 -0.84
CA LYS A 552 -16.75 2.69 0.44
C LYS A 552 -15.58 3.69 0.35
N LEU A 553 -14.80 3.63 -0.74
CA LEU A 553 -13.72 4.59 -1.01
C LEU A 553 -14.23 6.00 -1.26
N LEU A 554 -15.30 6.15 -2.07
CA LEU A 554 -15.92 7.46 -2.37
C LEU A 554 -16.49 8.11 -1.11
N ASP A 555 -17.14 7.34 -0.25
CA ASP A 555 -17.66 7.83 1.03
C ASP A 555 -16.53 8.32 1.95
N THR A 556 -15.41 7.59 1.98
CA THR A 556 -14.20 8.00 2.71
C THR A 556 -13.64 9.31 2.14
N LYS A 557 -13.55 9.45 0.83
CA LYS A 557 -13.08 10.69 0.16
C LYS A 557 -13.97 11.87 0.52
N LYS A 558 -15.28 11.70 0.43
CA LYS A 558 -16.25 12.73 0.79
C LYS A 558 -16.17 13.14 2.27
N ALA A 559 -16.00 12.17 3.17
CA ALA A 559 -15.80 12.45 4.59
C ALA A 559 -14.51 13.26 4.86
N ASN A 560 -13.43 12.95 4.15
CA ASN A 560 -12.18 13.68 4.25
C ASN A 560 -12.29 15.12 3.72
N GLU A 561 -12.97 15.31 2.60
CA GLU A 561 -13.25 16.64 2.02
C GLU A 561 -14.08 17.49 2.98
N ALA A 562 -15.09 16.88 3.60
CA ALA A 562 -15.91 17.54 4.62
C ALA A 562 -15.09 17.94 5.86
N ALA A 563 -14.22 17.05 6.33
CA ALA A 563 -13.35 17.32 7.48
C ALA A 563 -12.27 18.38 7.20
N ALA A 564 -11.83 18.51 5.95
CA ALA A 564 -10.86 19.50 5.51
C ALA A 564 -11.46 20.88 5.22
N PHE A 565 -12.81 20.98 5.19
CA PHE A 565 -13.49 22.24 4.91
C PHE A 565 -13.16 23.28 5.96
N LYS A 566 -12.65 24.42 5.52
CA LYS A 566 -12.45 25.62 6.32
C LYS A 566 -13.43 26.68 5.85
N PRO A 567 -14.26 27.26 6.73
CA PRO A 567 -15.05 28.42 6.37
C PRO A 567 -14.17 29.53 5.85
N ALA A 568 -14.69 30.30 4.91
CA ALA A 568 -13.99 31.54 4.49
C ALA A 568 -13.83 32.49 5.68
N ASP A 569 -12.74 33.24 5.66
CA ASP A 569 -12.50 34.25 6.68
C ASP A 569 -13.68 35.23 6.79
N ILE A 570 -14.00 35.59 8.01
CA ILE A 570 -15.03 36.62 8.27
C ILE A 570 -14.55 37.93 7.65
N LYS A 571 -15.40 38.51 6.81
CA LYS A 571 -15.12 39.82 6.20
C LYS A 571 -15.08 40.92 7.27
N GLU A 572 -14.58 42.10 6.88
CA GLU A 572 -14.59 43.28 7.74
C GLU A 572 -16.00 43.56 8.30
N ASN A 573 -16.04 44.08 9.51
CA ASN A 573 -17.31 44.44 10.16
C ASN A 573 -18.05 45.49 9.34
N VAL A 574 -19.34 45.28 9.12
CA VAL A 574 -20.26 46.28 8.55
C VAL A 574 -21.13 46.86 9.66
N SER A 575 -21.55 48.10 9.54
CA SER A 575 -22.50 48.72 10.47
C SER A 575 -23.93 48.12 10.28
N PHE A 576 -24.75 48.21 11.28
CA PHE A 576 -26.17 47.84 11.17
C PHE A 576 -26.89 48.68 10.13
N GLU A 577 -26.58 49.95 10.03
CA GLU A 577 -27.12 50.88 9.05
C GLU A 577 -26.71 50.52 7.59
N ASP A 578 -25.57 49.87 7.41
CA ASP A 578 -25.18 49.35 6.09
C ASP A 578 -25.98 48.08 5.74
N PHE A 579 -26.26 47.23 6.72
CA PHE A 579 -27.12 46.05 6.51
C PHE A 579 -28.58 46.46 6.22
N GLU A 580 -29.15 47.47 6.91
CA GLU A 580 -30.49 47.99 6.68
C GLU A 580 -30.72 48.58 5.26
N LYS A 581 -29.65 48.88 4.55
CA LYS A 581 -29.72 49.30 3.14
C LYS A 581 -30.06 48.15 2.21
N LEU A 582 -29.93 46.91 2.63
CA LEU A 582 -30.30 45.73 1.85
C LEU A 582 -31.78 45.36 2.12
N ASP A 583 -32.57 45.31 1.06
CA ASP A 583 -33.92 44.78 1.15
C ASP A 583 -33.94 43.30 0.76
N ILE A 584 -33.85 42.43 1.77
CA ILE A 584 -33.88 40.98 1.58
C ILE A 584 -35.31 40.49 1.84
N ARG A 585 -35.88 39.77 0.89
CA ARG A 585 -37.26 39.29 0.95
C ARG A 585 -37.39 37.82 0.66
N VAL A 586 -38.53 37.25 1.09
CA VAL A 586 -39.02 35.94 0.65
C VAL A 586 -39.72 36.11 -0.68
N GLY A 587 -39.38 35.31 -1.66
CA GLY A 587 -40.04 35.27 -2.97
C GLY A 587 -40.48 33.88 -3.32
N HIS A 588 -41.70 33.73 -3.88
CA HIS A 588 -42.21 32.47 -4.37
C HIS A 588 -41.89 32.28 -5.84
N ILE A 589 -41.25 31.18 -6.21
CA ILE A 589 -40.90 30.89 -7.61
C ILE A 589 -42.13 30.36 -8.35
N LYS A 590 -42.76 31.21 -9.14
CA LYS A 590 -43.91 30.83 -10.00
C LYS A 590 -43.50 30.08 -11.25
N ASP A 591 -42.35 30.46 -11.84
CA ASP A 591 -41.81 29.85 -13.05
C ASP A 591 -40.30 29.91 -13.05
N CYS A 592 -39.66 28.91 -13.68
CA CYS A 592 -38.21 28.84 -13.88
C CYS A 592 -37.92 28.23 -15.25
N GLN A 593 -37.03 28.84 -16.03
CA GLN A 593 -36.64 28.31 -17.34
C GLN A 593 -35.18 28.55 -17.66
N LYS A 594 -34.63 27.69 -18.52
CA LYS A 594 -33.22 27.86 -19.00
C LYS A 594 -33.17 29.05 -19.97
N VAL A 595 -32.14 29.91 -19.78
CA VAL A 595 -31.92 31.06 -20.66
C VAL A 595 -31.37 30.59 -22.00
N LYS A 596 -32.03 30.94 -23.13
CA LYS A 596 -31.53 30.61 -24.48
C LYS A 596 -30.11 31.12 -24.68
N LYS A 597 -29.25 30.27 -25.21
CA LYS A 597 -27.80 30.55 -25.45
C LYS A 597 -26.92 30.67 -24.19
N SER A 598 -27.43 30.35 -22.99
CA SER A 598 -26.61 30.26 -21.77
C SER A 598 -26.67 28.87 -21.18
N LYS A 599 -25.49 28.30 -20.89
CA LYS A 599 -25.37 27.03 -20.15
C LYS A 599 -25.33 27.23 -18.63
N LYS A 600 -25.29 28.48 -18.16
CA LYS A 600 -25.08 28.82 -16.75
C LYS A 600 -26.31 29.47 -16.09
N LEU A 601 -27.22 30.08 -16.87
CA LEU A 601 -28.28 30.92 -16.33
C LEU A 601 -29.62 30.22 -16.34
N LEU A 602 -30.34 30.34 -15.21
CA LEU A 602 -31.77 30.12 -15.08
C LEU A 602 -32.45 31.48 -14.96
N GLN A 603 -33.62 31.64 -15.60
CA GLN A 603 -34.51 32.79 -15.48
C GLN A 603 -35.67 32.40 -14.56
N PHE A 604 -35.91 33.19 -13.55
CA PHE A 604 -36.94 33.01 -12.55
C PHE A 604 -38.03 34.08 -12.71
N THR A 605 -39.27 33.67 -12.57
CA THR A 605 -40.43 34.53 -12.34
C THR A 605 -40.82 34.37 -10.87
N ILE A 606 -40.62 35.42 -10.09
CA ILE A 606 -40.77 35.39 -8.63
C ILE A 606 -41.94 36.33 -8.24
N ASP A 607 -42.88 35.76 -7.49
CA ASP A 607 -43.86 36.55 -6.74
C ASP A 607 -43.17 37.11 -5.49
N ASP A 608 -43.08 38.42 -5.40
CA ASP A 608 -42.48 39.13 -4.26
C ASP A 608 -43.55 39.86 -3.40
N GLY A 609 -44.82 39.50 -3.56
CA GLY A 609 -45.94 40.06 -2.80
C GLY A 609 -46.36 41.50 -3.20
N THR A 610 -45.74 42.10 -4.21
CA THR A 610 -46.06 43.49 -4.68
C THR A 610 -47.17 43.53 -5.68
N GLY A 611 -47.64 42.38 -6.14
CA GLY A 611 -48.68 42.26 -7.19
C GLY A 611 -48.11 42.29 -8.62
N THR A 612 -46.83 42.46 -8.78
CA THR A 612 -46.11 42.38 -10.06
C THR A 612 -44.96 41.39 -9.95
N ASP A 613 -44.99 40.37 -10.81
CA ASP A 613 -43.94 39.34 -10.80
C ASP A 613 -42.57 39.92 -11.18
N ARG A 614 -41.53 39.49 -10.48
CA ARG A 614 -40.16 39.95 -10.67
C ARG A 614 -39.38 38.93 -11.50
N THR A 615 -38.60 39.41 -12.47
CA THR A 615 -37.69 38.58 -13.22
C THR A 615 -36.30 38.61 -12.58
N ILE A 616 -35.75 37.44 -12.21
CA ILE A 616 -34.38 37.32 -11.71
C ILE A 616 -33.59 36.25 -12.51
N LEU A 617 -32.37 36.57 -12.88
CA LEU A 617 -31.44 35.62 -13.49
C LEU A 617 -30.40 35.17 -12.47
N SER A 618 -30.18 33.85 -12.36
CA SER A 618 -29.17 33.29 -11.48
C SER A 618 -28.28 32.27 -12.20
N GLY A 619 -26.98 32.24 -11.85
CA GLY A 619 -25.95 31.41 -12.46
C GLY A 619 -25.97 29.95 -11.97
N ILE A 620 -27.11 29.37 -11.68
CA ILE A 620 -27.25 28.08 -10.98
C ILE A 620 -27.74 26.93 -11.87
N ALA A 621 -27.77 27.10 -13.20
CA ALA A 621 -28.21 26.08 -14.13
C ALA A 621 -27.37 24.78 -14.16
N ALA A 622 -26.16 24.80 -13.58
CA ALA A 622 -25.31 23.60 -13.41
C ALA A 622 -25.73 22.74 -12.22
N TYR A 623 -26.57 23.29 -11.31
CA TYR A 623 -26.92 22.65 -10.02
C TYR A 623 -28.39 22.25 -9.93
N TYR A 624 -29.27 22.90 -10.76
CA TYR A 624 -30.70 22.68 -10.71
C TYR A 624 -31.32 22.61 -12.10
N GLU A 625 -32.27 21.68 -12.27
CA GLU A 625 -33.21 21.73 -13.34
C GLU A 625 -34.40 22.64 -12.93
N PRO A 626 -35.01 23.39 -13.86
CA PRO A 626 -36.08 24.34 -13.56
C PRO A 626 -37.21 23.78 -12.71
N GLU A 627 -37.63 22.55 -12.99
CA GLU A 627 -38.77 21.87 -12.35
C GLU A 627 -38.52 21.62 -10.85
N GLN A 628 -37.25 21.57 -10.42
CA GLN A 628 -36.88 21.36 -9.01
C GLN A 628 -37.10 22.61 -8.15
N LEU A 629 -37.20 23.76 -8.77
CA LEU A 629 -37.25 25.07 -8.11
C LEU A 629 -38.66 25.72 -8.17
N ILE A 630 -39.47 25.39 -9.16
CA ILE A 630 -40.85 25.93 -9.30
C ILE A 630 -41.67 25.52 -8.06
N GLY A 631 -42.43 26.49 -7.53
CA GLY A 631 -43.28 26.30 -6.36
C GLY A 631 -42.54 26.37 -5.02
N LYS A 632 -41.26 26.72 -5.02
CA LYS A 632 -40.46 26.89 -3.80
C LYS A 632 -40.28 28.35 -3.42
N ASP A 633 -40.13 28.60 -2.13
CA ASP A 633 -39.78 29.89 -1.59
C ASP A 633 -38.28 30.08 -1.47
N VAL A 634 -37.78 31.24 -1.85
CA VAL A 634 -36.35 31.56 -1.80
C VAL A 634 -36.11 32.93 -1.20
N LEU A 635 -34.95 33.14 -0.61
CA LEU A 635 -34.49 34.46 -0.20
C LEU A 635 -33.78 35.17 -1.35
N PHE A 636 -34.12 36.43 -1.55
CA PHE A 636 -33.49 37.25 -2.57
C PHE A 636 -33.29 38.68 -2.12
N VAL A 637 -32.29 39.35 -2.66
CA VAL A 637 -32.08 40.81 -2.47
C VAL A 637 -32.90 41.53 -3.53
N ALA A 638 -33.85 42.34 -3.07
CA ALA A 638 -34.87 42.98 -3.89
C ALA A 638 -34.45 44.35 -4.47
N ASN A 639 -33.52 45.03 -3.81
CA ASN A 639 -33.18 46.43 -4.13
C ASN A 639 -31.84 46.60 -4.86
N PHE A 640 -31.31 45.54 -5.48
CA PHE A 640 -30.20 45.74 -6.43
C PHE A 640 -30.66 46.48 -7.70
N ALA A 641 -29.84 47.39 -8.20
CA ALA A 641 -30.09 48.02 -9.49
C ALA A 641 -30.27 46.96 -10.58
N PRO A 642 -31.35 47.07 -11.40
CA PRO A 642 -31.58 46.11 -12.46
C PRO A 642 -30.40 45.94 -13.39
N ARG A 643 -30.03 44.68 -13.70
CA ARG A 643 -28.89 44.35 -14.54
C ARG A 643 -29.29 43.55 -15.77
N LYS A 644 -28.87 44.03 -16.95
CA LYS A 644 -29.13 43.31 -18.20
C LYS A 644 -28.13 42.19 -18.43
N MET A 645 -28.62 40.95 -18.52
CA MET A 645 -27.80 39.73 -18.79
C MET A 645 -28.45 38.94 -19.94
N MET A 646 -27.71 38.65 -21.00
CA MET A 646 -28.20 37.92 -22.19
C MET A 646 -29.45 38.56 -22.81
N GLY A 647 -29.59 39.89 -22.70
CA GLY A 647 -30.74 40.64 -23.24
C GLY A 647 -31.97 40.69 -22.30
N ILE A 648 -31.94 40.00 -21.16
CA ILE A 648 -32.99 39.98 -20.15
C ILE A 648 -32.58 40.83 -18.96
N GLU A 649 -33.46 41.62 -18.41
CA GLU A 649 -33.25 42.44 -17.23
C GLU A 649 -33.48 41.61 -15.95
N SER A 650 -32.45 41.45 -15.10
CA SER A 650 -32.58 40.84 -13.79
C SER A 650 -32.77 41.91 -12.71
N GLN A 651 -33.85 41.74 -11.94
CA GLN A 651 -34.32 42.70 -10.95
C GLN A 651 -34.12 42.22 -9.51
N GLY A 652 -32.96 41.70 -9.21
CA GLY A 652 -32.58 41.20 -7.89
C GLY A 652 -31.57 40.05 -7.96
N MET A 653 -31.26 39.46 -6.81
CA MET A 653 -30.31 38.36 -6.68
C MET A 653 -30.83 37.31 -5.69
N ILE A 654 -31.01 36.06 -6.15
CA ILE A 654 -31.33 34.93 -5.29
C ILE A 654 -30.10 34.61 -4.43
N LEU A 655 -30.28 34.41 -3.13
CA LEU A 655 -29.23 33.99 -2.19
C LEU A 655 -29.05 32.47 -2.25
N SER A 656 -27.80 32.07 -2.24
CA SER A 656 -27.41 30.65 -2.22
C SER A 656 -26.15 30.43 -1.42
N ALA A 657 -26.01 29.24 -0.85
CA ALA A 657 -24.83 28.80 -0.15
C ALA A 657 -24.10 27.73 -0.98
N VAL A 658 -22.78 27.84 -1.06
CA VAL A 658 -21.92 26.82 -1.69
C VAL A 658 -21.33 25.97 -0.59
N ASN A 659 -21.50 24.66 -0.67
CA ASN A 659 -21.01 23.68 0.28
C ASN A 659 -19.54 23.30 -0.04
N PHE A 660 -18.88 22.55 0.88
CA PHE A 660 -17.51 22.08 0.74
C PHE A 660 -17.27 21.21 -0.51
N ASP A 661 -18.26 20.46 -0.97
CA ASP A 661 -18.21 19.60 -2.16
C ASP A 661 -18.53 20.36 -3.46
N GLY A 662 -18.65 21.67 -3.38
CA GLY A 662 -19.03 22.52 -4.49
C GLY A 662 -20.51 22.48 -4.84
N SER A 663 -21.33 21.69 -4.13
CA SER A 663 -22.78 21.72 -4.29
C SER A 663 -23.35 23.07 -3.85
N LEU A 664 -24.36 23.55 -4.59
CA LEU A 664 -24.99 24.84 -4.29
C LEU A 664 -26.43 24.61 -3.82
N ASN A 665 -26.82 25.24 -2.73
CA ASN A 665 -28.17 25.24 -2.22
C ASN A 665 -28.73 26.66 -2.23
N VAL A 666 -29.92 26.84 -2.82
CA VAL A 666 -30.67 28.09 -2.69
C VAL A 666 -31.15 28.24 -1.24
N THR A 667 -31.10 29.44 -0.70
CA THR A 667 -31.54 29.69 0.66
C THR A 667 -33.07 29.88 0.71
N SER A 668 -33.70 29.34 1.76
CA SER A 668 -35.15 29.41 1.98
C SER A 668 -35.46 29.64 3.45
N VAL A 669 -36.74 29.77 3.79
CA VAL A 669 -37.22 29.89 5.17
C VAL A 669 -37.73 28.56 5.72
N LEU A 670 -37.70 28.39 7.05
CA LEU A 670 -38.09 27.15 7.75
C LEU A 670 -39.61 27.06 8.06
N GLY A 671 -40.45 27.77 7.37
CA GLY A 671 -41.88 27.73 7.64
C GLY A 671 -42.69 28.47 6.57
N ASP A 672 -43.98 28.44 6.69
CA ASP A 672 -44.89 29.14 5.77
C ASP A 672 -44.79 30.65 6.01
N VAL A 673 -44.11 31.32 5.09
CA VAL A 673 -43.96 32.78 5.10
C VAL A 673 -44.49 33.34 3.80
N LYS A 674 -45.32 34.40 3.88
CA LYS A 674 -45.89 34.99 2.68
C LYS A 674 -44.84 35.64 1.78
N PRO A 675 -44.95 35.50 0.43
CA PRO A 675 -44.09 36.26 -0.48
C PRO A 675 -44.09 37.73 -0.19
N GLY A 676 -42.94 38.39 -0.28
CA GLY A 676 -42.73 39.80 0.06
C GLY A 676 -42.39 40.07 1.52
N SER A 677 -42.45 39.06 2.41
CA SER A 677 -42.01 39.25 3.79
C SER A 677 -40.53 39.61 3.84
N GLN A 678 -40.22 40.66 4.61
CA GLN A 678 -38.86 41.15 4.76
C GLN A 678 -38.09 40.29 5.75
N VAL A 679 -36.79 40.08 5.46
CA VAL A 679 -35.83 39.36 6.29
C VAL A 679 -34.91 40.38 6.90
N GLY A 680 -34.83 40.43 8.24
CA GLY A 680 -34.00 41.35 8.98
C GLY A 680 -33.35 40.71 10.21
#